data_b92f90919ce8c9f451a2579d70996946
#
_entry.id   b92f90919ce8c9f451a2579d70996946
#
_cell.length_a   1.000
_cell.length_b   1.000
_cell.length_c   1.000
_cell.angle_alpha   90.00
_cell.angle_beta   90.00
_cell.angle_gamma   90.00
#
_symmetry.space_group_name_H-M   'P 1'
#
loop_
_entity.id
_entity.type
_entity.pdbx_description
1 polymer ?
#
loop_
_entity_poly.entity_id
_entity_poly.type
_entity_poly.pdbx_seq_one_letter_code
_entity_poly.pdbx_strand_id
1 'polypeptide(L)'
;MRYGHFDDAAKEYVIETPATPLPWINYLGNKDFFSLISNTGGGYSFYKDAKLRRVTRYRYNNVPADNGSRCYYLSLMDSDSADAKPVETWSPTFLPCKTPLDSYKCRQGIGYTVFEASKRGIESKLTAFVPLHTNAEINRLDVTNTTDEPAVIDVTGSVEWCLWNAVDDSSNFQRNLSTGEVEIERETDATLLYHKTEFKERRNHYAFYGVNAPVVGFDTSRDEFLGQFNGWDTPQVIAEGKAHDSVAHGWFPIAANRVRLELQPGETASLVFMLGYIEVAKDQKWEDPNDPAKVGIINKKPAHELFRRFATVEQVEAALKELNSYWSELLTTYSVDSGDEKLDRMVNIWHQYQCMVTFNMSRSASYYESGMGRGMGFRDSNQDLLGFVHLIPERARERIIDIASTQMEDGSAWHQYQPLTKKGNADIGGGFNDDSLWLVAGVYAYLAETGDVSILTEPVPFNNVEGSEQPLLEHLRRSVNFTITHKGPHGIPLIGRADWNDCLNLNCFSDTPGESFQTVENNDTGVAESVFIGGMFVLYGSQYADILKHYGRLAGMSDAEIASEAASVRAEIGQVSKAVKTAGWDGEWFVRAYDAYSRKVGTHEDTEGQIYIEPQGMCVMAGIGLDDGKAQQALKSVKERLTCDWGTAILAPAYSTYRIELGEISSYPRGYKENGGIFCHNNPWISIANAIAGNDDEAFAVYQRNCPAYVEDKSDVRKVEPYVYCQMVAGPEAATPGEGKNSWLTGTAAWTFVDVSQYLLGVRPTLDGLAIEPHLPERFDQLTVTRVFRGVTYRIAMKRTGERTVSVDGAKIGGNVVPALSDAKSVDVEVTF
;
A
#
# COMPACT_ATOMS: atom_id res chain seq x y z
N MET A 1 5.75 9.25 23.92
CA MET A 1 5.18 10.58 23.68
C MET A 1 4.22 10.48 22.52
N ARG A 2 3.06 11.14 22.59
CA ARG A 2 2.08 11.19 21.49
C ARG A 2 2.18 12.52 20.78
N TYR A 3 1.96 12.53 19.47
CA TYR A 3 1.95 13.73 18.64
C TYR A 3 0.56 14.09 18.16
N GLY A 4 -0.45 13.33 18.60
CA GLY A 4 -1.85 13.49 18.23
C GLY A 4 -2.72 12.45 18.94
N HIS A 5 -3.93 12.25 18.43
CA HIS A 5 -4.90 11.31 18.96
C HIS A 5 -5.88 10.81 17.86
N PHE A 6 -6.51 9.68 18.10
CA PHE A 6 -7.61 9.21 17.27
C PHE A 6 -8.92 9.94 17.58
N ASP A 7 -9.63 10.33 16.53
CA ASP A 7 -11.02 10.75 16.57
C ASP A 7 -11.86 9.69 15.83
N ASP A 8 -12.34 8.71 16.59
CA ASP A 8 -13.07 7.57 16.00
C ASP A 8 -14.41 7.97 15.39
N ALA A 9 -15.05 9.02 15.92
CA ALA A 9 -16.32 9.51 15.40
C ALA A 9 -16.15 10.14 14.01
N ALA A 10 -15.07 10.88 13.80
CA ALA A 10 -14.71 11.45 12.53
C ALA A 10 -13.97 10.47 11.61
N LYS A 11 -13.49 9.33 12.12
CA LYS A 11 -12.57 8.40 11.45
C LYS A 11 -11.29 9.08 11.01
N GLU A 12 -10.69 9.85 11.93
CA GLU A 12 -9.49 10.64 11.70
C GLU A 12 -8.40 10.32 12.73
N TYR A 13 -7.16 10.56 12.33
CA TYR A 13 -6.06 10.78 13.28
C TYR A 13 -5.68 12.25 13.26
N VAL A 14 -5.79 12.91 14.40
CA VAL A 14 -5.54 14.35 14.57
C VAL A 14 -4.11 14.56 15.07
N ILE A 15 -3.27 15.14 14.21
CA ILE A 15 -1.87 15.49 14.51
C ILE A 15 -1.83 16.92 15.02
N GLU A 16 -1.27 17.14 16.21
CA GLU A 16 -1.32 18.42 16.92
C GLU A 16 -0.04 19.26 16.77
N THR A 17 0.93 18.78 16.01
CA THR A 17 2.20 19.45 15.78
C THR A 17 2.77 19.12 14.40
N PRO A 18 3.35 20.10 13.68
CA PRO A 18 4.05 19.78 12.43
C PRO A 18 5.37 19.02 12.66
N ALA A 19 5.91 19.03 13.89
CA ALA A 19 7.19 18.42 14.25
C ALA A 19 7.04 16.93 14.65
N THR A 20 6.41 16.13 13.82
CA THR A 20 6.39 14.66 13.96
C THR A 20 7.78 14.08 13.73
N PRO A 21 8.11 12.89 14.27
CA PRO A 21 9.45 12.31 14.12
C PRO A 21 9.87 12.02 12.68
N LEU A 22 8.91 11.71 11.83
CA LEU A 22 9.01 11.57 10.39
C LEU A 22 7.81 12.28 9.76
N PRO A 23 7.81 12.59 8.46
CA PRO A 23 6.58 12.98 7.78
C PRO A 23 5.51 11.88 7.93
N TRP A 24 4.35 12.20 8.49
CA TRP A 24 3.22 11.29 8.63
C TRP A 24 2.24 11.53 7.50
N ILE A 25 2.05 10.53 6.69
CA ILE A 25 1.43 10.66 5.36
C ILE A 25 0.03 10.06 5.31
N ASN A 26 -0.71 10.51 4.29
CA ASN A 26 -1.96 9.92 3.84
C ASN A 26 -1.90 9.69 2.32
N TYR A 27 -2.67 8.73 1.84
CA TYR A 27 -2.86 8.43 0.43
C TYR A 27 -4.26 8.84 0.01
N LEU A 28 -4.33 9.72 -0.97
CA LEU A 28 -5.57 10.21 -1.54
C LEU A 28 -5.81 9.53 -2.89
N GLY A 29 -7.08 9.23 -3.19
CA GLY A 29 -7.45 8.54 -4.42
C GLY A 29 -7.81 7.07 -4.22
N ASN A 30 -8.48 6.49 -5.20
CA ASN A 30 -9.05 5.15 -5.04
C ASN A 30 -8.93 4.23 -6.26
N LYS A 31 -8.59 4.72 -7.46
CA LYS A 31 -8.51 3.89 -8.67
C LYS A 31 -7.37 4.25 -9.61
N ASP A 32 -7.38 5.42 -10.21
CA ASP A 32 -6.48 5.79 -11.30
C ASP A 32 -5.59 6.98 -10.96
N PHE A 33 -6.11 8.01 -10.32
CA PHE A 33 -5.34 9.18 -9.89
C PHE A 33 -5.10 9.14 -8.38
N PHE A 34 -3.86 9.31 -8.01
CA PHE A 34 -3.42 9.24 -6.62
C PHE A 34 -2.57 10.43 -6.26
N SER A 35 -2.66 10.82 -4.99
CA SER A 35 -1.83 11.84 -4.40
C SER A 35 -1.39 11.40 -3.01
N LEU A 36 -0.13 11.63 -2.68
CA LEU A 36 0.43 11.45 -1.36
C LEU A 36 0.53 12.81 -0.71
N ILE A 37 0.18 12.89 0.57
CA ILE A 37 0.27 14.14 1.34
C ILE A 37 0.73 13.84 2.76
N SER A 38 1.78 14.56 3.21
CA SER A 38 2.25 14.48 4.58
C SER A 38 1.52 15.45 5.50
N ASN A 39 1.73 15.29 6.80
CA ASN A 39 1.26 16.27 7.79
C ASN A 39 1.84 17.68 7.62
N THR A 40 2.80 17.88 6.75
CA THR A 40 3.38 19.20 6.41
C THR A 40 3.20 19.57 4.93
N GLY A 41 2.32 18.85 4.22
CA GLY A 41 1.91 19.16 2.84
C GLY A 41 2.79 18.57 1.74
N GLY A 42 3.90 17.91 2.09
CA GLY A 42 4.77 17.25 1.12
C GLY A 42 4.14 16.01 0.47
N GLY A 43 4.70 15.56 -0.64
CA GLY A 43 4.23 14.38 -1.37
C GLY A 43 4.30 14.55 -2.88
N TYR A 44 3.50 13.79 -3.62
CA TYR A 44 3.41 13.87 -5.08
C TYR A 44 2.12 13.27 -5.60
N SER A 45 1.79 13.61 -6.84
CA SER A 45 0.59 13.11 -7.52
C SER A 45 0.97 12.41 -8.81
N PHE A 46 0.22 11.37 -9.18
CA PHE A 46 0.46 10.58 -10.38
C PHE A 46 -0.84 9.92 -10.89
N TYR A 47 -0.82 9.52 -12.16
CA TYR A 47 -1.88 8.76 -12.80
C TYR A 47 -1.41 7.33 -13.07
N LYS A 48 -2.05 6.33 -12.48
CA LYS A 48 -1.79 4.88 -12.58
C LYS A 48 -0.37 4.44 -12.23
N ASP A 49 0.65 5.16 -12.69
CA ASP A 49 2.05 4.77 -12.60
C ASP A 49 2.91 5.93 -12.09
N ALA A 50 3.45 5.78 -10.91
CA ALA A 50 4.29 6.79 -10.27
C ALA A 50 5.66 6.99 -10.94
N LYS A 51 6.09 6.05 -11.81
CA LYS A 51 7.32 6.14 -12.58
C LYS A 51 7.11 6.89 -13.90
N LEU A 52 6.06 6.52 -14.66
CA LEU A 52 5.87 6.96 -16.04
C LEU A 52 4.74 7.99 -16.24
N ARG A 53 3.93 8.24 -15.21
CA ARG A 53 2.84 9.23 -15.23
C ARG A 53 2.84 10.08 -13.97
N ARG A 54 4.03 10.44 -13.50
CA ARG A 54 4.17 11.38 -12.39
C ARG A 54 3.81 12.79 -12.85
N VAL A 55 2.92 13.43 -12.12
CA VAL A 55 2.42 14.77 -12.44
C VAL A 55 3.26 15.82 -11.75
N THR A 56 3.49 15.66 -10.45
CA THR A 56 4.27 16.62 -9.66
C THR A 56 5.61 16.04 -9.25
N ARG A 57 6.60 16.91 -9.15
CA ARG A 57 7.98 16.54 -8.80
C ARG A 57 8.08 16.16 -7.34
N TYR A 58 8.77 15.07 -7.07
CA TYR A 58 9.15 14.63 -5.74
C TYR A 58 10.53 13.97 -5.79
N ARG A 59 11.40 14.38 -4.89
CA ARG A 59 12.75 13.84 -4.77
C ARG A 59 12.96 13.35 -3.35
N TYR A 60 13.00 12.07 -3.22
CA TYR A 60 13.13 11.36 -1.96
C TYR A 60 14.33 11.81 -1.11
N ASN A 61 15.46 12.13 -1.74
CA ASN A 61 16.67 12.53 -1.03
C ASN A 61 16.83 14.05 -0.83
N ASN A 62 15.74 14.80 -0.96
CA ASN A 62 15.79 16.22 -0.68
C ASN A 62 15.99 16.51 0.81
N VAL A 63 16.62 17.64 1.08
CA VAL A 63 16.77 18.20 2.43
C VAL A 63 16.16 19.60 2.41
N PRO A 64 15.18 19.88 3.25
CA PRO A 64 14.52 19.01 4.24
C PRO A 64 13.70 17.87 3.61
N ALA A 65 13.52 16.79 4.35
CA ALA A 65 12.96 15.53 3.85
C ALA A 65 11.52 15.60 3.33
N ASP A 66 10.76 16.61 3.66
CA ASP A 66 9.37 16.80 3.26
C ASP A 66 9.18 18.04 2.36
N ASN A 67 10.15 18.36 1.55
CA ASN A 67 10.05 19.42 0.58
C ASN A 67 9.37 18.90 -0.68
N GLY A 68 8.05 18.96 -0.70
CA GLY A 68 7.22 18.34 -1.70
C GLY A 68 6.73 19.23 -2.82
N SER A 69 5.92 18.67 -3.65
CA SER A 69 5.51 19.13 -4.97
C SER A 69 4.47 20.26 -4.98
N ARG A 70 3.79 20.51 -3.88
CA ARG A 70 2.78 21.56 -3.71
C ARG A 70 3.14 22.46 -2.54
N CYS A 71 2.96 23.76 -2.71
CA CYS A 71 3.23 24.76 -1.67
C CYS A 71 2.13 25.80 -1.63
N TYR A 72 1.72 26.20 -0.44
CA TYR A 72 0.78 27.29 -0.18
C TYR A 72 1.43 28.33 0.71
N TYR A 73 1.36 29.59 0.28
CA TYR A 73 1.88 30.74 1.01
C TYR A 73 0.73 31.68 1.31
N LEU A 74 0.60 32.10 2.55
CA LEU A 74 -0.28 33.18 2.99
C LEU A 74 0.61 34.34 3.45
N SER A 75 0.48 35.48 2.80
CA SER A 75 1.23 36.68 3.13
C SER A 75 0.28 37.77 3.60
N LEU A 76 0.41 38.19 4.86
CA LEU A 76 -0.26 39.40 5.36
C LEU A 76 0.42 40.61 4.72
N MET A 77 -0.33 41.43 3.99
CA MET A 77 0.19 42.57 3.25
C MET A 77 0.04 43.86 4.08
N ASP A 78 0.94 44.83 3.85
CA ASP A 78 0.91 46.13 4.53
C ASP A 78 -0.16 47.07 4.03
N SER A 79 -0.70 46.80 2.83
CA SER A 79 -1.76 47.55 2.18
C SER A 79 -2.44 46.77 1.05
N ASP A 80 -3.46 47.36 0.43
CA ASP A 80 -4.15 46.84 -0.73
C ASP A 80 -3.50 47.30 -2.08
N SER A 81 -2.45 48.09 -2.00
CA SER A 81 -1.80 48.68 -3.21
C SER A 81 -1.07 47.58 -4.04
N ALA A 82 -0.84 47.92 -5.30
CA ALA A 82 -0.09 47.06 -6.22
C ALA A 82 1.38 46.87 -5.80
N ASP A 83 1.93 47.80 -5.04
CA ASP A 83 3.30 47.80 -4.52
C ASP A 83 3.39 47.35 -3.03
N ALA A 84 2.29 46.84 -2.48
CA ALA A 84 2.23 46.32 -1.10
C ALA A 84 3.31 45.27 -0.84
N LYS A 85 3.81 45.25 0.39
CA LYS A 85 4.85 44.34 0.83
C LYS A 85 4.30 43.37 1.88
N PRO A 86 4.79 42.12 1.91
CA PRO A 86 4.42 41.19 2.96
C PRO A 86 4.98 41.65 4.31
N VAL A 87 4.10 41.77 5.30
CA VAL A 87 4.44 41.99 6.69
C VAL A 87 4.99 40.72 7.33
N GLU A 88 4.32 39.59 7.02
CA GLU A 88 4.73 38.26 7.43
C GLU A 88 4.12 37.23 6.46
N THR A 89 4.88 36.17 6.20
CA THR A 89 4.44 35.04 5.36
C THR A 89 4.55 33.73 6.12
N TRP A 90 3.56 32.85 5.93
CA TRP A 90 3.53 31.50 6.48
C TRP A 90 2.87 30.54 5.52
N SER A 91 2.95 29.25 5.82
CA SER A 91 2.22 28.20 5.12
C SER A 91 1.19 27.56 6.06
N PRO A 92 -0.06 27.31 5.59
CA PRO A 92 -1.08 26.63 6.40
C PRO A 92 -0.67 25.19 6.76
N THR A 93 0.24 24.62 5.99
CA THR A 93 0.84 23.30 6.18
C THR A 93 2.15 23.34 6.98
N PHE A 94 2.57 24.50 7.50
CA PHE A 94 3.86 24.78 8.14
C PHE A 94 5.02 24.81 7.14
N LEU A 95 5.25 23.76 6.35
CA LEU A 95 6.22 23.80 5.24
C LEU A 95 5.56 24.39 3.99
N PRO A 96 6.36 25.06 3.13
CA PRO A 96 7.82 25.22 3.19
C PRO A 96 8.33 26.37 4.07
N CYS A 97 7.49 27.33 4.46
CA CYS A 97 7.93 28.58 5.15
C CYS A 97 8.62 28.34 6.49
N LYS A 98 8.18 27.35 7.26
CA LYS A 98 8.64 27.07 8.64
C LYS A 98 8.36 28.21 9.63
N THR A 99 7.55 29.19 9.25
CA THR A 99 7.13 30.26 10.14
C THR A 99 6.34 29.65 11.30
N PRO A 100 6.69 29.93 12.56
CA PRO A 100 5.94 29.41 13.69
C PRO A 100 4.47 29.86 13.62
N LEU A 101 3.56 28.90 13.69
CA LEU A 101 2.12 29.14 13.68
C LEU A 101 1.60 29.35 15.10
N ASP A 102 0.52 30.12 15.24
CA ASP A 102 -0.12 30.35 16.55
C ASP A 102 -0.96 29.12 16.95
N SER A 103 -1.53 28.42 15.96
CA SER A 103 -2.14 27.09 16.13
C SER A 103 -1.90 26.24 14.90
N TYR A 104 -1.87 24.92 15.10
CA TYR A 104 -1.72 23.96 14.01
C TYR A 104 -2.41 22.64 14.36
N LYS A 105 -3.16 22.10 13.40
CA LYS A 105 -3.64 20.71 13.40
C LYS A 105 -3.62 20.17 11.99
N CYS A 106 -3.28 18.90 11.87
CA CYS A 106 -3.47 18.13 10.64
C CYS A 106 -4.35 16.92 10.94
N ARG A 107 -5.47 16.79 10.22
CA ARG A 107 -6.40 15.68 10.34
C ARG A 107 -6.21 14.75 9.17
N GLN A 108 -5.69 13.56 9.42
CA GLN A 108 -5.60 12.49 8.44
C GLN A 108 -6.89 11.69 8.45
N GLY A 109 -7.74 11.91 7.47
CA GLY A 109 -9.03 11.23 7.32
C GLY A 109 -8.99 10.12 6.26
N ILE A 110 -10.09 9.42 6.10
CA ILE A 110 -10.21 8.34 5.14
C ILE A 110 -10.42 8.91 3.72
N GLY A 111 -9.32 9.01 2.96
CA GLY A 111 -9.30 9.56 1.61
C GLY A 111 -9.21 11.09 1.51
N TYR A 112 -9.02 11.79 2.62
CA TYR A 112 -8.82 13.25 2.66
C TYR A 112 -7.85 13.64 3.78
N THR A 113 -7.31 14.86 3.69
CA THR A 113 -6.47 15.48 4.73
C THR A 113 -6.90 16.93 4.93
N VAL A 114 -6.96 17.38 6.19
CA VAL A 114 -7.31 18.75 6.53
C VAL A 114 -6.20 19.37 7.38
N PHE A 115 -5.75 20.56 7.00
CA PHE A 115 -4.87 21.39 7.80
C PHE A 115 -5.66 22.57 8.37
N GLU A 116 -5.60 22.75 9.66
CA GLU A 116 -6.16 23.90 10.38
C GLU A 116 -5.00 24.65 11.04
N ALA A 117 -4.82 25.91 10.67
CA ALA A 117 -3.72 26.71 11.17
C ALA A 117 -4.15 28.16 11.39
N SER A 118 -3.49 28.84 12.32
CA SER A 118 -3.68 30.28 12.51
C SER A 118 -2.34 30.99 12.65
N LYS A 119 -2.33 32.25 12.18
CA LYS A 119 -1.22 33.18 12.37
C LYS A 119 -1.75 34.60 12.38
N ARG A 120 -1.40 35.40 13.42
CA ARG A 120 -1.81 36.82 13.55
C ARG A 120 -3.34 37.06 13.43
N GLY A 121 -4.15 36.15 13.94
CA GLY A 121 -5.58 36.25 13.84
C GLY A 121 -6.15 35.96 12.44
N ILE A 122 -5.34 35.44 11.53
CA ILE A 122 -5.81 34.88 10.27
C ILE A 122 -5.85 33.35 10.43
N GLU A 123 -7.04 32.80 10.36
CA GLU A 123 -7.26 31.35 10.39
C GLU A 123 -7.30 30.81 8.97
N SER A 124 -6.77 29.62 8.78
CA SER A 124 -6.80 28.91 7.50
C SER A 124 -7.20 27.47 7.68
N LYS A 125 -8.03 26.97 6.76
CA LYS A 125 -8.40 25.55 6.67
C LYS A 125 -8.19 25.08 5.25
N LEU A 126 -7.19 24.21 5.06
CA LEU A 126 -6.90 23.58 3.77
C LEU A 126 -7.39 22.14 3.78
N THR A 127 -8.34 21.81 2.89
CA THR A 127 -8.88 20.46 2.70
C THR A 127 -8.40 19.89 1.38
N ALA A 128 -7.62 18.80 1.44
CA ALA A 128 -7.06 18.12 0.27
C ALA A 128 -7.70 16.74 0.07
N PHE A 129 -8.17 16.40 -1.12
CA PHE A 129 -8.69 15.10 -1.46
C PHE A 129 -8.71 14.87 -2.98
N VAL A 130 -8.89 13.62 -3.38
CA VAL A 130 -9.14 13.22 -4.77
C VAL A 130 -10.61 12.77 -4.87
N PRO A 131 -11.48 13.49 -5.61
CA PRO A 131 -12.87 13.09 -5.78
C PRO A 131 -13.01 11.73 -6.48
N LEU A 132 -14.11 11.03 -6.22
CA LEU A 132 -14.41 9.78 -6.90
C LEU A 132 -14.51 9.98 -8.42
N HIS A 133 -14.03 8.99 -9.18
CA HIS A 133 -14.08 8.98 -10.65
C HIS A 133 -13.46 10.23 -11.33
N THR A 134 -12.39 10.74 -10.73
CA THR A 134 -11.77 12.00 -11.16
C THR A 134 -10.25 11.85 -11.16
N ASN A 135 -9.61 12.44 -12.19
CA ASN A 135 -8.16 12.52 -12.28
C ASN A 135 -7.68 13.92 -11.85
N ALA A 136 -8.05 14.30 -10.63
CA ALA A 136 -7.64 15.59 -10.07
C ALA A 136 -7.53 15.52 -8.55
N GLU A 137 -6.60 16.30 -8.02
CA GLU A 137 -6.49 16.63 -6.60
C GLU A 137 -7.16 18.00 -6.39
N ILE A 138 -8.05 18.07 -5.42
CA ILE A 138 -8.73 19.29 -5.01
C ILE A 138 -8.14 19.75 -3.69
N ASN A 139 -7.79 21.03 -3.64
CA ASN A 139 -7.29 21.69 -2.44
C ASN A 139 -8.17 22.93 -2.21
N ARG A 140 -9.15 22.80 -1.29
CA ARG A 140 -9.98 23.92 -0.87
C ARG A 140 -9.28 24.62 0.30
N LEU A 141 -9.04 25.92 0.15
CA LEU A 141 -8.45 26.77 1.19
C LEU A 141 -9.46 27.84 1.62
N ASP A 142 -9.92 27.73 2.86
CA ASP A 142 -10.73 28.74 3.51
C ASP A 142 -9.81 29.63 4.34
N VAL A 143 -9.89 30.96 4.21
CA VAL A 143 -9.10 31.95 4.94
C VAL A 143 -10.06 32.90 5.65
N THR A 144 -9.96 32.98 6.98
CA THR A 144 -10.84 33.79 7.82
C THR A 144 -10.04 34.84 8.56
N ASN A 145 -10.49 36.09 8.50
CA ASN A 145 -9.96 37.17 9.34
C ASN A 145 -10.72 37.20 10.68
N THR A 146 -10.06 36.76 11.74
CA THR A 146 -10.63 36.79 13.11
C THR A 146 -10.20 38.01 13.93
N THR A 147 -9.51 38.97 13.30
CA THR A 147 -9.14 40.26 13.94
C THR A 147 -10.28 41.29 13.90
N ASP A 148 -10.14 42.38 14.62
CA ASP A 148 -11.11 43.50 14.62
C ASP A 148 -10.85 44.51 13.49
N GLU A 149 -9.82 44.32 12.67
CA GLU A 149 -9.42 45.19 11.58
C GLU A 149 -9.46 44.48 10.23
N PRO A 150 -9.73 45.19 9.10
CA PRO A 150 -9.62 44.61 7.80
C PRO A 150 -8.18 44.11 7.53
N ALA A 151 -8.06 42.99 6.82
CA ALA A 151 -6.78 42.39 6.46
C ALA A 151 -6.67 42.12 4.94
N VAL A 152 -5.51 42.41 4.39
CA VAL A 152 -5.17 42.04 3.01
C VAL A 152 -4.23 40.86 3.02
N ILE A 153 -4.66 39.78 2.41
CA ILE A 153 -3.92 38.51 2.36
C ILE A 153 -3.64 38.10 0.93
N ASP A 154 -2.39 37.96 0.58
CA ASP A 154 -2.03 37.32 -0.66
C ASP A 154 -1.86 35.81 -0.45
N VAL A 155 -2.62 35.05 -1.21
CA VAL A 155 -2.56 33.59 -1.24
C VAL A 155 -1.87 33.14 -2.52
N THR A 156 -0.74 32.45 -2.39
CA THR A 156 -0.06 31.83 -3.52
C THR A 156 -0.09 30.32 -3.39
N GLY A 157 -0.75 29.64 -4.33
CA GLY A 157 -0.69 28.19 -4.46
C GLY A 157 0.23 27.82 -5.62
N SER A 158 1.12 26.86 -5.41
CA SER A 158 2.08 26.44 -6.44
C SER A 158 2.28 24.93 -6.47
N VAL A 159 2.62 24.41 -7.66
CA VAL A 159 3.07 23.03 -7.90
C VAL A 159 4.32 23.03 -8.78
N GLU A 160 5.23 22.10 -8.53
CA GLU A 160 6.38 21.85 -9.40
C GLU A 160 6.10 20.64 -10.28
N TRP A 161 6.23 20.81 -11.61
CA TRP A 161 5.96 19.74 -12.55
C TRP A 161 7.07 18.71 -12.63
N CYS A 162 6.72 17.44 -12.57
CA CYS A 162 7.55 16.37 -13.10
C CYS A 162 7.30 16.26 -14.61
N LEU A 163 8.35 16.08 -15.41
CA LEU A 163 8.20 15.85 -16.84
C LEU A 163 7.87 14.38 -17.13
N TRP A 164 6.84 13.88 -16.47
CA TRP A 164 6.24 12.55 -16.53
C TRP A 164 7.11 11.41 -16.00
N ASN A 165 8.37 11.29 -16.41
CA ASN A 165 9.26 10.20 -16.04
C ASN A 165 10.02 10.54 -14.73
N ALA A 166 9.66 9.87 -13.65
CA ALA A 166 10.25 10.11 -12.34
C ALA A 166 11.73 9.69 -12.24
N VAL A 167 12.17 8.68 -13.01
CA VAL A 167 13.58 8.25 -13.04
C VAL A 167 14.44 9.31 -13.70
N ASP A 168 14.00 9.83 -14.83
CA ASP A 168 14.68 10.93 -15.50
C ASP A 168 14.74 12.17 -14.60
N ASP A 169 13.63 12.48 -13.93
CA ASP A 169 13.56 13.63 -13.01
C ASP A 169 14.54 13.51 -11.84
N SER A 170 14.76 12.31 -11.32
CA SER A 170 15.62 12.09 -10.18
C SER A 170 17.09 11.89 -10.54
N SER A 171 17.39 11.30 -11.71
CA SER A 171 18.74 10.82 -12.03
C SER A 171 19.46 11.62 -13.10
N ASN A 172 18.76 12.18 -14.10
CA ASN A 172 19.39 12.73 -15.28
C ASN A 172 19.47 14.25 -15.33
N PHE A 173 19.37 14.93 -14.19
CA PHE A 173 19.45 16.39 -14.19
C PHE A 173 18.53 17.01 -15.25
N GLN A 174 17.27 16.75 -15.17
CA GLN A 174 16.29 17.36 -16.08
C GLN A 174 16.50 18.88 -16.23
N ARG A 175 17.14 19.47 -15.26
CA ARG A 175 17.62 20.84 -15.30
C ARG A 175 18.34 21.24 -16.59
N ASN A 176 19.14 20.34 -17.16
CA ASN A 176 20.00 20.68 -18.29
C ASN A 176 19.54 20.03 -19.59
N LEU A 177 18.71 18.97 -19.52
CA LEU A 177 18.36 18.16 -20.68
C LEU A 177 16.86 18.13 -20.97
N SER A 178 16.05 18.49 -20.00
CA SER A 178 14.60 18.45 -20.15
C SER A 178 14.03 19.81 -20.44
N THR A 179 13.23 19.87 -21.48
CA THR A 179 12.53 21.08 -21.90
C THR A 179 11.05 20.90 -21.62
N GLY A 180 10.49 21.82 -20.87
CA GLY A 180 9.06 21.90 -20.59
C GLY A 180 8.37 22.93 -21.44
N GLU A 181 7.11 22.69 -21.71
CA GLU A 181 6.22 23.65 -22.38
C GLU A 181 4.98 23.87 -21.54
N VAL A 182 4.60 25.15 -21.42
CA VAL A 182 3.44 25.59 -20.67
C VAL A 182 2.48 26.36 -21.56
N GLU A 183 1.21 26.39 -21.19
CA GLU A 183 0.25 27.37 -21.69
C GLU A 183 -0.41 28.05 -20.50
N ILE A 184 -0.80 29.30 -20.69
CA ILE A 184 -1.44 30.15 -19.70
C ILE A 184 -2.81 30.55 -20.20
N GLU A 185 -3.84 30.39 -19.39
CA GLU A 185 -5.18 30.88 -19.67
C GLU A 185 -5.67 31.65 -18.43
N ARG A 186 -5.89 32.94 -18.65
CA ARG A 186 -6.42 33.85 -17.63
C ARG A 186 -7.80 34.32 -18.05
N GLU A 187 -8.79 33.97 -17.27
CA GLU A 187 -10.14 34.44 -17.37
C GLU A 187 -10.50 35.32 -16.17
N THR A 188 -11.64 35.94 -16.18
CA THR A 188 -12.08 36.89 -15.15
C THR A 188 -12.33 36.22 -13.81
N ASP A 189 -12.69 34.95 -13.83
CA ASP A 189 -13.10 34.15 -12.66
C ASP A 189 -12.24 32.93 -12.43
N ALA A 190 -11.25 32.68 -13.30
CA ALA A 190 -10.35 31.52 -13.15
C ALA A 190 -9.02 31.73 -13.88
N THR A 191 -7.97 31.06 -13.40
CA THR A 191 -6.68 31.00 -14.11
C THR A 191 -6.18 29.57 -14.12
N LEU A 192 -5.88 29.04 -15.30
CA LEU A 192 -5.36 27.70 -15.51
C LEU A 192 -3.98 27.77 -16.16
N LEU A 193 -3.03 27.09 -15.55
CA LEU A 193 -1.66 26.96 -16.03
C LEU A 193 -1.44 25.51 -16.44
N TYR A 194 -1.09 25.30 -17.72
CA TYR A 194 -1.01 23.97 -18.33
C TYR A 194 0.42 23.51 -18.52
N HIS A 195 0.67 22.24 -18.23
CA HIS A 195 1.88 21.53 -18.54
C HIS A 195 1.61 20.54 -19.67
N LYS A 196 2.15 20.81 -20.86
CA LYS A 196 1.87 20.05 -22.10
C LYS A 196 3.08 19.32 -22.67
N THR A 197 4.18 19.30 -21.97
CA THR A 197 5.48 18.78 -22.41
C THR A 197 5.38 17.40 -23.05
N GLU A 198 6.08 17.23 -24.17
CA GLU A 198 6.19 15.94 -24.89
C GLU A 198 7.60 15.34 -24.88
N PHE A 199 8.53 16.00 -24.21
CA PHE A 199 9.92 15.51 -24.15
C PHE A 199 9.98 14.10 -23.53
N LYS A 200 10.58 13.15 -24.27
CA LYS A 200 10.66 11.71 -23.96
C LYS A 200 9.33 10.95 -23.87
N GLU A 201 8.23 11.65 -23.69
CA GLU A 201 6.90 11.06 -23.52
C GLU A 201 5.90 11.67 -24.50
N ARG A 202 5.93 11.21 -25.75
CA ARG A 202 4.98 11.62 -26.79
C ARG A 202 3.65 10.92 -26.58
N ARG A 203 2.81 11.53 -25.78
CA ARG A 203 1.52 10.98 -25.40
C ARG A 203 0.40 12.01 -25.61
N ASN A 204 -0.79 11.53 -25.50
CA ASN A 204 -2.04 12.26 -25.64
C ASN A 204 -2.51 12.82 -24.29
N HIS A 205 -1.61 13.20 -23.42
CA HIS A 205 -1.92 13.72 -22.09
C HIS A 205 -1.29 15.08 -21.82
N TYR A 206 -1.85 15.78 -20.86
CA TYR A 206 -1.34 17.01 -20.27
C TYR A 206 -1.88 17.15 -18.85
N ALA A 207 -1.33 18.09 -18.08
CA ALA A 207 -1.82 18.43 -16.75
C ALA A 207 -2.11 19.94 -16.67
N PHE A 208 -2.89 20.33 -15.68
CA PHE A 208 -3.14 21.74 -15.39
C PHE A 208 -3.21 21.99 -13.89
N TYR A 209 -2.89 23.22 -13.51
CA TYR A 209 -3.09 23.74 -12.17
C TYR A 209 -3.92 25.01 -12.27
N GLY A 210 -5.06 25.03 -11.58
CA GLY A 210 -6.03 26.11 -11.66
C GLY A 210 -6.49 26.58 -10.30
N VAL A 211 -7.04 27.80 -10.27
CA VAL A 211 -7.75 28.38 -9.12
C VAL A 211 -9.03 29.06 -9.58
N ASN A 212 -10.10 28.94 -8.79
CA ASN A 212 -11.44 29.48 -9.06
C ASN A 212 -11.59 30.96 -8.66
N ALA A 213 -10.58 31.77 -8.92
CA ALA A 213 -10.56 33.18 -8.54
C ALA A 213 -9.73 34.00 -9.55
N PRO A 214 -10.01 35.30 -9.72
CA PRO A 214 -9.12 36.20 -10.44
C PRO A 214 -7.77 36.26 -9.75
N VAL A 215 -6.68 36.14 -10.52
CA VAL A 215 -5.32 36.22 -10.00
C VAL A 215 -4.74 37.61 -10.18
N VAL A 216 -3.98 38.10 -9.22
CA VAL A 216 -3.18 39.31 -9.31
C VAL A 216 -1.85 39.11 -10.02
N GLY A 217 -1.47 37.85 -10.25
CA GLY A 217 -0.31 37.44 -11.02
C GLY A 217 -0.10 35.93 -10.98
N PHE A 218 0.80 35.45 -11.83
CA PHE A 218 1.17 34.04 -11.92
C PHE A 218 2.67 33.91 -12.20
N ASP A 219 3.21 32.71 -11.99
CA ASP A 219 4.56 32.35 -12.41
C ASP A 219 4.59 30.90 -12.91
N THR A 220 5.28 30.67 -14.03
CA THR A 220 5.50 29.32 -14.56
C THR A 220 6.98 28.94 -14.66
N SER A 221 7.90 29.90 -14.43
CA SER A 221 9.35 29.64 -14.35
C SER A 221 9.77 29.48 -12.90
N ARG A 222 10.34 28.32 -12.55
CA ARG A 222 10.86 28.07 -11.20
C ARG A 222 11.97 29.05 -10.82
N ASP A 223 12.88 29.34 -11.76
CA ASP A 223 14.02 30.20 -11.47
C ASP A 223 13.60 31.65 -11.20
N GLU A 224 12.60 32.15 -11.94
CA GLU A 224 12.02 33.47 -11.68
C GLU A 224 11.21 33.49 -10.39
N PHE A 225 10.48 32.40 -10.10
CA PHE A 225 9.67 32.30 -8.88
C PHE A 225 10.54 32.26 -7.63
N LEU A 226 11.54 31.39 -7.62
CA LEU A 226 12.44 31.23 -6.46
C LEU A 226 13.42 32.38 -6.33
N GLY A 227 13.95 32.85 -7.44
CA GLY A 227 15.10 33.75 -7.47
C GLY A 227 16.44 33.01 -7.26
N GLN A 228 17.51 33.71 -7.56
CA GLN A 228 18.85 33.14 -7.48
C GLN A 228 19.24 32.83 -6.02
N PHE A 229 19.65 31.59 -5.74
CA PHE A 229 20.10 31.09 -4.45
C PHE A 229 19.00 30.94 -3.37
N ASN A 230 17.74 31.21 -3.69
CA ASN A 230 16.63 31.03 -2.76
C ASN A 230 16.02 29.61 -2.90
N GLY A 231 15.33 29.16 -1.87
CA GLY A 231 14.57 27.92 -1.82
C GLY A 231 13.05 28.15 -1.78
N TRP A 232 12.32 27.04 -1.69
CA TRP A 232 10.86 27.05 -1.53
C TRP A 232 10.41 27.68 -0.19
N ASP A 233 11.28 27.75 0.79
CA ASP A 233 11.01 28.40 2.10
C ASP A 233 10.88 29.92 1.98
N THR A 234 11.59 30.55 1.06
CA THR A 234 11.62 32.01 0.85
C THR A 234 11.74 32.37 -0.63
N PRO A 235 10.73 32.04 -1.49
CA PRO A 235 10.78 32.42 -2.89
C PRO A 235 10.82 33.93 -3.08
N GLN A 236 11.60 34.38 -4.06
CA GLN A 236 11.78 35.81 -4.34
C GLN A 236 10.44 36.54 -4.58
N VAL A 237 9.56 35.98 -5.40
CA VAL A 237 8.26 36.59 -5.69
C VAL A 237 7.38 36.69 -4.45
N ILE A 238 7.50 35.76 -3.51
CA ILE A 238 6.77 35.83 -2.24
C ILE A 238 7.36 36.92 -1.34
N ALA A 239 8.69 36.98 -1.22
CA ALA A 239 9.38 37.99 -0.42
C ALA A 239 9.17 39.42 -0.99
N GLU A 240 9.10 39.56 -2.31
CA GLU A 240 8.82 40.83 -2.99
C GLU A 240 7.35 41.24 -2.89
N GLY A 241 6.45 40.30 -2.61
CA GLY A 241 5.00 40.53 -2.64
C GLY A 241 4.49 40.78 -4.05
N LYS A 242 5.09 40.21 -5.09
CA LYS A 242 4.75 40.47 -6.50
C LYS A 242 5.12 39.28 -7.38
N ALA A 243 4.15 38.80 -8.15
CA ALA A 243 4.39 37.83 -9.20
C ALA A 243 5.09 38.50 -10.41
N HIS A 244 5.90 37.76 -11.13
CA HIS A 244 6.65 38.26 -12.29
C HIS A 244 5.92 37.99 -13.62
N ASP A 245 4.79 37.26 -13.58
CA ASP A 245 4.05 36.76 -14.75
C ASP A 245 4.99 36.01 -15.73
N SER A 246 5.92 35.24 -15.15
CA SER A 246 6.96 34.53 -15.87
C SER A 246 6.42 33.34 -16.68
N VAL A 247 7.02 33.11 -17.86
CA VAL A 247 6.64 32.04 -18.79
C VAL A 247 7.80 31.11 -19.04
N ALA A 248 7.66 29.86 -18.61
CA ALA A 248 8.67 28.82 -18.81
C ALA A 248 8.46 28.09 -20.14
N HIS A 249 9.14 28.55 -21.17
CA HIS A 249 9.33 27.78 -22.39
C HIS A 249 10.77 27.27 -22.42
N GLY A 250 10.94 26.00 -22.11
CA GLY A 250 12.23 25.34 -22.14
C GLY A 250 12.68 24.78 -20.80
N TRP A 251 12.76 25.58 -19.73
CA TRP A 251 13.41 25.14 -18.49
C TRP A 251 12.50 25.27 -17.27
N PHE A 252 12.55 24.24 -16.40
CA PHE A 252 12.01 24.24 -15.03
C PHE A 252 10.56 24.74 -14.89
N PRO A 253 9.60 24.15 -15.59
CA PRO A 253 8.23 24.59 -15.47
C PRO A 253 7.65 24.30 -14.10
N ILE A 254 6.94 25.31 -13.56
CA ILE A 254 6.08 25.22 -12.38
C ILE A 254 4.71 25.78 -12.75
N ALA A 255 3.79 25.73 -11.80
CA ALA A 255 2.58 26.55 -11.86
C ALA A 255 2.37 27.22 -10.51
N ALA A 256 2.28 28.53 -10.50
CA ALA A 256 2.00 29.32 -9.31
C ALA A 256 0.94 30.37 -9.64
N ASN A 257 -0.16 30.37 -8.90
CA ASN A 257 -1.24 31.34 -8.98
C ASN A 257 -1.31 32.16 -7.71
N ARG A 258 -1.36 33.50 -7.83
CA ARG A 258 -1.46 34.43 -6.73
C ARG A 258 -2.80 35.15 -6.75
N VAL A 259 -3.55 35.02 -5.65
CA VAL A 259 -4.85 35.65 -5.41
C VAL A 259 -4.72 36.64 -4.25
N ARG A 260 -5.29 37.80 -4.37
CA ARG A 260 -5.38 38.79 -3.27
C ARG A 260 -6.79 38.75 -2.67
N LEU A 261 -6.84 38.64 -1.35
CA LEU A 261 -8.05 38.66 -0.55
C LEU A 261 -8.07 39.91 0.33
N GLU A 262 -9.19 40.63 0.31
CA GLU A 262 -9.45 41.76 1.21
C GLU A 262 -10.58 41.32 2.16
N LEU A 263 -10.23 40.99 3.40
CA LEU A 263 -11.14 40.37 4.36
C LEU A 263 -11.52 41.37 5.46
N GLN A 264 -12.83 41.63 5.60
CA GLN A 264 -13.36 42.38 6.75
C GLN A 264 -13.28 41.51 8.03
N PRO A 265 -13.37 42.10 9.22
CA PRO A 265 -13.47 41.37 10.48
C PRO A 265 -14.57 40.29 10.43
N GLY A 266 -14.22 39.04 10.74
CA GLY A 266 -15.11 37.88 10.72
C GLY A 266 -15.41 37.32 9.32
N GLU A 267 -14.87 37.91 8.26
CA GLU A 267 -15.10 37.42 6.88
C GLU A 267 -14.23 36.23 6.55
N THR A 268 -14.81 35.30 5.79
CA THR A 268 -14.13 34.10 5.25
C THR A 268 -14.19 34.15 3.72
N ALA A 269 -13.04 33.97 3.06
CA ALA A 269 -12.96 33.71 1.63
C ALA A 269 -12.52 32.26 1.40
N SER A 270 -13.07 31.62 0.37
CA SER A 270 -12.78 30.23 -0.01
C SER A 270 -12.20 30.19 -1.42
N LEU A 271 -11.03 29.58 -1.54
CA LEU A 271 -10.36 29.33 -2.81
C LEU A 271 -10.32 27.82 -3.10
N VAL A 272 -10.51 27.43 -4.34
CA VAL A 272 -10.37 26.05 -4.79
C VAL A 272 -9.21 25.97 -5.78
N PHE A 273 -8.13 25.37 -5.35
CA PHE A 273 -7.01 24.99 -6.22
C PHE A 273 -7.22 23.57 -6.72
N MET A 274 -6.97 23.36 -8.00
CA MET A 274 -7.12 22.07 -8.65
C MET A 274 -5.86 21.70 -9.43
N LEU A 275 -5.32 20.52 -9.13
CA LEU A 275 -4.30 19.85 -9.94
C LEU A 275 -4.98 18.76 -10.75
N GLY A 276 -5.15 18.98 -12.07
CA GLY A 276 -5.84 18.05 -12.95
C GLY A 276 -4.92 17.36 -13.94
N TYR A 277 -5.26 16.12 -14.28
CA TYR A 277 -4.60 15.33 -15.33
C TYR A 277 -5.61 14.92 -16.38
N ILE A 278 -5.25 15.16 -17.63
CA ILE A 278 -6.10 14.89 -18.81
C ILE A 278 -5.38 13.90 -19.73
N GLU A 279 -6.06 12.81 -20.06
CA GLU A 279 -5.65 11.89 -21.12
C GLU A 279 -6.80 11.75 -22.10
N VAL A 280 -6.52 11.94 -23.38
CA VAL A 280 -7.52 11.94 -24.47
C VAL A 280 -7.11 10.97 -25.56
N ALA A 281 -7.94 10.78 -26.58
CA ALA A 281 -7.55 9.99 -27.74
C ALA A 281 -6.34 10.60 -28.45
N LYS A 282 -5.55 9.78 -29.15
CA LYS A 282 -4.24 10.15 -29.70
C LYS A 282 -4.26 11.41 -30.59
N ASP A 283 -5.35 11.62 -31.31
CA ASP A 283 -5.57 12.74 -32.24
C ASP A 283 -6.31 13.93 -31.62
N GLN A 284 -6.65 13.88 -30.33
CA GLN A 284 -7.50 14.88 -29.67
C GLN A 284 -6.76 15.80 -28.70
N LYS A 285 -5.46 15.62 -28.55
CA LYS A 285 -4.65 16.47 -27.64
C LYS A 285 -4.53 17.91 -28.12
N TRP A 286 -4.43 18.09 -29.42
CA TRP A 286 -4.15 19.39 -30.04
C TRP A 286 -5.41 20.00 -30.64
N GLU A 287 -5.43 21.34 -30.69
CA GLU A 287 -6.40 22.09 -31.49
C GLU A 287 -6.21 21.78 -32.98
N ASP A 288 -7.07 22.34 -33.85
CA ASP A 288 -7.05 22.05 -35.29
C ASP A 288 -5.64 22.32 -35.90
N PRO A 289 -4.93 21.30 -36.38
CA PRO A 289 -3.61 21.46 -36.93
C PRO A 289 -3.58 22.20 -38.28
N ASN A 290 -4.76 22.40 -38.91
CA ASN A 290 -4.88 23.13 -40.16
C ASN A 290 -5.07 24.64 -39.96
N ASP A 291 -5.34 25.09 -38.73
CA ASP A 291 -5.39 26.49 -38.37
C ASP A 291 -3.99 26.94 -37.89
N PRO A 292 -3.26 27.76 -38.64
CA PRO A 292 -1.92 28.22 -38.27
C PRO A 292 -1.86 28.92 -36.89
N ALA A 293 -2.95 29.50 -36.44
CA ALA A 293 -3.03 30.17 -35.14
C ALA A 293 -3.20 29.20 -33.98
N LYS A 294 -3.50 27.94 -34.28
CA LYS A 294 -3.75 26.88 -33.29
C LYS A 294 -2.69 25.76 -33.27
N VAL A 295 -1.71 25.84 -34.14
CA VAL A 295 -0.62 24.84 -34.17
C VAL A 295 0.11 24.82 -32.85
N GLY A 296 0.22 23.63 -32.24
CA GLY A 296 0.90 23.41 -30.96
C GLY A 296 0.12 23.90 -29.72
N ILE A 297 -1.14 24.30 -29.89
CA ILE A 297 -2.05 24.66 -28.80
C ILE A 297 -2.83 23.40 -28.38
N ILE A 298 -2.88 23.12 -27.08
CA ILE A 298 -3.63 21.97 -26.56
C ILE A 298 -5.15 22.25 -26.62
N ASN A 299 -5.90 21.17 -26.83
CA ASN A 299 -7.35 21.18 -26.67
C ASN A 299 -7.71 21.27 -25.18
N LYS A 300 -8.11 22.45 -24.74
CA LYS A 300 -8.41 22.75 -23.32
C LYS A 300 -9.79 22.31 -22.87
N LYS A 301 -10.67 21.93 -23.80
CA LYS A 301 -12.06 21.59 -23.49
C LYS A 301 -12.19 20.52 -22.39
N PRO A 302 -11.44 19.39 -22.40
CA PRO A 302 -11.51 18.40 -21.33
C PRO A 302 -11.08 18.96 -19.97
N ALA A 303 -10.08 19.85 -19.94
CA ALA A 303 -9.64 20.49 -18.70
C ALA A 303 -10.71 21.44 -18.16
N HIS A 304 -11.36 22.22 -19.02
CA HIS A 304 -12.48 23.08 -18.63
C HIS A 304 -13.67 22.27 -18.07
N GLU A 305 -14.00 21.15 -18.71
CA GLU A 305 -15.07 20.26 -18.24
C GLU A 305 -14.75 19.72 -16.86
N LEU A 306 -13.50 19.30 -16.63
CA LEU A 306 -13.03 18.81 -15.34
C LEU A 306 -13.03 19.93 -14.28
N PHE A 307 -12.46 21.09 -14.60
CA PHE A 307 -12.37 22.23 -13.69
C PHE A 307 -13.75 22.72 -13.23
N ARG A 308 -14.71 22.88 -14.16
CA ARG A 308 -16.07 23.37 -13.86
C ARG A 308 -16.85 22.43 -12.91
N ARG A 309 -16.50 21.16 -12.83
CA ARG A 309 -17.13 20.22 -11.89
C ARG A 309 -16.87 20.55 -10.43
N PHE A 310 -15.81 21.31 -10.14
CA PHE A 310 -15.33 21.60 -8.78
C PHE A 310 -14.96 23.09 -8.61
N ALA A 311 -15.50 23.96 -9.45
CA ALA A 311 -15.15 25.37 -9.43
C ALA A 311 -15.83 26.16 -8.29
N THR A 312 -16.85 25.60 -7.64
CA THR A 312 -17.52 26.25 -6.50
C THR A 312 -17.38 25.44 -5.22
N VAL A 313 -17.53 26.14 -4.09
CA VAL A 313 -17.43 25.54 -2.76
C VAL A 313 -18.48 24.43 -2.58
N GLU A 314 -19.72 24.66 -3.05
CA GLU A 314 -20.82 23.70 -2.93
C GLU A 314 -20.53 22.42 -3.71
N GLN A 315 -19.91 22.54 -4.89
CA GLN A 315 -19.49 21.36 -5.68
C GLN A 315 -18.39 20.56 -4.97
N VAL A 316 -17.43 21.24 -4.36
CA VAL A 316 -16.35 20.61 -3.59
C VAL A 316 -16.91 19.91 -2.35
N GLU A 317 -17.83 20.56 -1.61
CA GLU A 317 -18.50 19.95 -0.45
C GLU A 317 -19.33 18.73 -0.83
N ALA A 318 -20.06 18.80 -1.94
CA ALA A 318 -20.81 17.66 -2.45
C ALA A 318 -19.90 16.48 -2.81
N ALA A 319 -18.76 16.74 -3.47
CA ALA A 319 -17.79 15.73 -3.82
C ALA A 319 -17.10 15.09 -2.58
N LEU A 320 -16.77 15.89 -1.58
CA LEU A 320 -16.21 15.39 -0.32
C LEU A 320 -17.23 14.56 0.45
N LYS A 321 -18.49 14.97 0.45
CA LYS A 321 -19.59 14.19 1.06
C LYS A 321 -19.80 12.87 0.32
N GLU A 322 -19.71 12.85 -1.00
CA GLU A 322 -19.79 11.63 -1.80
C GLU A 322 -18.64 10.67 -1.45
N LEU A 323 -17.42 11.16 -1.35
CA LEU A 323 -16.26 10.38 -0.91
C LEU A 323 -16.44 9.79 0.48
N ASN A 324 -16.91 10.60 1.44
CA ASN A 324 -17.17 10.13 2.81
C ASN A 324 -18.29 9.08 2.87
N SER A 325 -19.32 9.22 2.05
CA SER A 325 -20.41 8.24 1.94
C SER A 325 -19.91 6.92 1.36
N TYR A 326 -19.11 6.98 0.30
CA TYR A 326 -18.46 5.81 -0.31
C TYR A 326 -17.63 5.02 0.71
N TRP A 327 -16.77 5.69 1.46
CA TRP A 327 -15.96 5.03 2.48
C TRP A 327 -16.82 4.50 3.63
N SER A 328 -17.83 5.24 4.06
CA SER A 328 -18.73 4.78 5.14
C SER A 328 -19.49 3.52 4.74
N GLU A 329 -19.94 3.41 3.50
CA GLU A 329 -20.58 2.20 2.98
C GLU A 329 -19.59 1.04 2.88
N LEU A 330 -18.42 1.28 2.30
CA LEU A 330 -17.40 0.25 2.10
C LEU A 330 -16.93 -0.37 3.41
N LEU A 331 -16.69 0.45 4.44
CA LEU A 331 -16.25 -0.02 5.76
C LEU A 331 -17.31 -0.85 6.50
N THR A 332 -18.59 -0.80 6.10
CA THR A 332 -19.65 -1.66 6.70
C THR A 332 -19.59 -3.12 6.24
N THR A 333 -18.75 -3.43 5.25
CA THR A 333 -18.56 -4.80 4.75
C THR A 333 -18.06 -5.74 5.84
N TYR A 334 -17.22 -5.23 6.75
CA TYR A 334 -16.75 -5.92 7.93
C TYR A 334 -16.67 -4.95 9.10
N SER A 335 -17.28 -5.28 10.22
CA SER A 335 -17.16 -4.50 11.46
C SER A 335 -17.25 -5.37 12.70
N VAL A 336 -16.64 -4.92 13.79
CA VAL A 336 -16.63 -5.58 15.10
C VAL A 336 -17.00 -4.60 16.19
N ASP A 337 -17.71 -5.08 17.19
CA ASP A 337 -17.90 -4.46 18.49
C ASP A 337 -17.43 -5.48 19.54
N SER A 338 -16.20 -5.31 19.98
CA SER A 338 -15.50 -6.22 20.88
C SER A 338 -15.40 -5.72 22.31
N GLY A 339 -15.73 -4.43 22.53
CA GLY A 339 -15.47 -3.73 23.78
C GLY A 339 -14.02 -3.31 23.99
N ASP A 340 -13.10 -3.61 23.06
CA ASP A 340 -11.74 -3.08 23.01
C ASP A 340 -11.65 -2.00 21.92
N GLU A 341 -11.69 -0.72 22.35
CA GLU A 341 -11.70 0.43 21.42
C GLU A 341 -10.54 0.41 20.42
N LYS A 342 -9.38 -0.12 20.78
CA LYS A 342 -8.21 -0.18 19.90
C LYS A 342 -8.36 -1.23 18.82
N LEU A 343 -8.93 -2.40 19.18
CA LEU A 343 -9.26 -3.45 18.23
C LEU A 343 -10.33 -2.97 17.25
N ASP A 344 -11.43 -2.44 17.79
CA ASP A 344 -12.57 -1.97 17.02
C ASP A 344 -12.17 -0.85 16.04
N ARG A 345 -11.42 0.14 16.48
CA ARG A 345 -10.84 1.23 15.67
C ARG A 345 -10.02 0.71 14.51
N MET A 346 -9.09 -0.21 14.79
CA MET A 346 -8.23 -0.74 13.75
C MET A 346 -9.03 -1.57 12.75
N VAL A 347 -9.85 -2.51 13.20
CA VAL A 347 -10.61 -3.40 12.32
C VAL A 347 -11.66 -2.64 11.51
N ASN A 348 -12.38 -1.72 12.14
CA ASN A 348 -13.51 -1.05 11.50
C ASN A 348 -13.08 0.07 10.54
N ILE A 349 -11.84 0.61 10.69
CA ILE A 349 -11.42 1.79 9.94
C ILE A 349 -10.06 1.54 9.27
N TRP A 350 -9.00 1.55 10.04
CA TRP A 350 -7.63 1.73 9.55
C TRP A 350 -7.06 0.52 8.83
N HIS A 351 -7.36 -0.71 9.27
CA HIS A 351 -6.97 -1.93 8.54
C HIS A 351 -7.53 -1.94 7.12
N GLN A 352 -8.84 -1.74 6.98
CA GLN A 352 -9.51 -1.80 5.69
C GLN A 352 -9.04 -0.66 4.77
N TYR A 353 -8.85 0.54 5.32
CA TYR A 353 -8.32 1.67 4.55
C TYR A 353 -6.90 1.40 4.05
N GLN A 354 -6.02 0.92 4.91
CA GLN A 354 -4.65 0.57 4.48
C GLN A 354 -4.63 -0.58 3.48
N CYS A 355 -5.49 -1.60 3.63
CA CYS A 355 -5.63 -2.68 2.66
C CYS A 355 -6.03 -2.16 1.28
N MET A 356 -6.96 -1.21 1.19
CA MET A 356 -7.32 -0.55 -0.07
C MET A 356 -6.13 0.16 -0.71
N VAL A 357 -5.40 0.97 0.07
CA VAL A 357 -4.24 1.72 -0.42
C VAL A 357 -3.15 0.75 -0.90
N THR A 358 -2.85 -0.27 -0.12
CA THR A 358 -1.84 -1.27 -0.46
C THR A 358 -2.23 -2.07 -1.69
N PHE A 359 -3.49 -2.50 -1.80
CA PHE A 359 -4.00 -3.16 -3.00
C PHE A 359 -3.86 -2.27 -4.26
N ASN A 360 -4.17 -0.98 -4.16
CA ASN A 360 -4.08 -0.06 -5.29
C ASN A 360 -2.66 0.07 -5.84
N MET A 361 -1.68 0.14 -4.96
CA MET A 361 -0.32 0.56 -5.29
C MET A 361 0.72 -0.55 -5.18
N SER A 362 0.42 -1.66 -4.51
CA SER A 362 1.41 -2.66 -4.12
C SER A 362 2.62 -1.95 -3.46
N ARG A 363 3.82 -2.05 -4.02
CA ARG A 363 5.03 -1.32 -3.57
C ARG A 363 5.48 -0.29 -4.61
N SER A 364 4.61 0.00 -5.61
CA SER A 364 4.99 0.80 -6.78
C SER A 364 5.07 2.31 -6.53
N ALA A 365 4.46 2.84 -5.49
CA ALA A 365 4.33 4.28 -5.26
C ALA A 365 4.34 4.66 -3.78
N SER A 366 5.43 4.39 -3.09
CA SER A 366 5.61 4.78 -1.70
C SER A 366 6.13 6.23 -1.58
N TYR A 367 5.84 6.87 -0.46
CA TYR A 367 6.48 8.13 -0.07
C TYR A 367 8.00 7.95 0.10
N TYR A 368 8.42 6.84 0.69
CA TYR A 368 9.83 6.56 1.00
C TYR A 368 10.60 5.89 -0.14
N GLU A 369 9.97 5.03 -0.91
CA GLU A 369 10.58 4.38 -2.08
C GLU A 369 10.32 5.15 -3.39
N SER A 370 9.58 6.23 -3.34
CA SER A 370 9.29 7.20 -4.42
C SER A 370 8.76 6.62 -5.74
N GLY A 371 8.48 5.32 -5.83
CA GLY A 371 7.87 4.66 -7.01
C GLY A 371 8.72 4.65 -8.28
N MET A 372 10.02 4.82 -8.18
CA MET A 372 10.90 4.88 -9.36
C MET A 372 11.46 3.52 -9.79
N GLY A 373 11.77 2.65 -8.82
CA GLY A 373 12.46 1.39 -9.06
C GLY A 373 11.57 0.16 -9.02
N ARG A 374 10.32 0.27 -8.57
CA ARG A 374 9.44 -0.87 -8.38
C ARG A 374 8.20 -0.80 -9.24
N GLY A 375 7.78 -1.97 -9.74
CA GLY A 375 6.46 -2.20 -10.32
C GLY A 375 5.46 -2.75 -9.29
N MET A 376 4.41 -3.37 -9.79
CA MET A 376 3.48 -4.18 -9.01
C MET A 376 4.10 -5.56 -8.84
N GLY A 377 4.37 -5.99 -7.60
CA GLY A 377 4.93 -7.32 -7.35
C GLY A 377 3.92 -8.42 -7.65
N PHE A 378 4.35 -9.52 -8.26
CA PHE A 378 3.51 -10.69 -8.50
C PHE A 378 3.03 -11.29 -7.18
N ARG A 379 3.95 -11.62 -6.29
CA ARG A 379 3.62 -12.14 -4.95
C ARG A 379 2.94 -11.08 -4.08
N ASP A 380 3.44 -9.84 -4.10
CA ASP A 380 2.90 -8.75 -3.29
C ASP A 380 1.44 -8.49 -3.60
N SER A 381 1.09 -8.38 -4.90
CA SER A 381 -0.29 -8.08 -5.33
C SER A 381 -1.27 -9.21 -5.00
N ASN A 382 -0.83 -10.49 -5.08
CA ASN A 382 -1.62 -11.63 -4.65
C ASN A 382 -1.87 -11.62 -3.13
N GLN A 383 -0.89 -11.24 -2.33
CA GLN A 383 -1.04 -11.14 -0.88
C GLN A 383 -1.89 -9.93 -0.47
N ASP A 384 -1.68 -8.77 -1.10
CA ASP A 384 -2.48 -7.56 -0.84
C ASP A 384 -3.97 -7.81 -1.13
N LEU A 385 -4.27 -8.63 -2.12
CA LEU A 385 -5.62 -9.05 -2.47
C LEU A 385 -6.32 -9.79 -1.31
N LEU A 386 -5.60 -10.56 -0.49
CA LEU A 386 -6.19 -11.29 0.63
C LEU A 386 -6.89 -10.37 1.65
N GLY A 387 -6.34 -9.17 1.86
CA GLY A 387 -6.93 -8.16 2.75
C GLY A 387 -7.93 -7.23 2.06
N PHE A 388 -8.11 -7.36 0.74
CA PHE A 388 -8.93 -6.45 -0.06
C PHE A 388 -10.19 -7.09 -0.66
N VAL A 389 -10.16 -8.39 -0.94
CA VAL A 389 -11.20 -9.09 -1.73
C VAL A 389 -12.62 -8.90 -1.21
N HIS A 390 -12.79 -8.73 0.08
CA HIS A 390 -14.10 -8.51 0.71
C HIS A 390 -14.68 -7.11 0.45
N LEU A 391 -13.83 -6.13 0.11
CA LEU A 391 -14.22 -4.74 -0.12
C LEU A 391 -14.83 -4.57 -1.53
N ILE A 392 -14.07 -4.91 -2.57
CA ILE A 392 -14.48 -4.75 -3.97
C ILE A 392 -14.01 -5.98 -4.79
N PRO A 393 -14.78 -7.09 -4.75
CA PRO A 393 -14.40 -8.33 -5.40
C PRO A 393 -14.12 -8.21 -6.90
N GLU A 394 -14.84 -7.34 -7.61
CA GLU A 394 -14.67 -7.12 -9.05
C GLU A 394 -13.27 -6.61 -9.38
N ARG A 395 -12.73 -5.72 -8.57
CA ARG A 395 -11.35 -5.22 -8.74
C ARG A 395 -10.31 -6.28 -8.36
N ALA A 396 -10.62 -7.13 -7.41
CA ALA A 396 -9.78 -8.28 -7.08
C ALA A 396 -9.70 -9.25 -8.26
N ARG A 397 -10.83 -9.52 -8.94
CA ARG A 397 -10.88 -10.32 -10.17
C ARG A 397 -10.01 -9.72 -11.28
N GLU A 398 -10.16 -8.42 -11.57
CA GLU A 398 -9.32 -7.71 -12.55
C GLU A 398 -7.82 -7.89 -12.22
N ARG A 399 -7.44 -7.72 -10.95
CA ARG A 399 -6.05 -7.86 -10.51
C ARG A 399 -5.51 -9.28 -10.67
N ILE A 400 -6.30 -10.31 -10.39
CA ILE A 400 -5.92 -11.73 -10.61
C ILE A 400 -5.59 -11.97 -12.08
N ILE A 401 -6.42 -11.46 -12.99
CA ILE A 401 -6.19 -11.60 -14.43
C ILE A 401 -4.91 -10.86 -14.86
N ASP A 402 -4.71 -9.63 -14.39
CA ASP A 402 -3.49 -8.86 -14.68
C ASP A 402 -2.22 -9.62 -14.23
N ILE A 403 -2.23 -10.15 -13.01
CA ILE A 403 -1.10 -10.90 -12.44
C ILE A 403 -0.86 -12.19 -13.24
N ALA A 404 -1.91 -13.00 -13.44
CA ALA A 404 -1.81 -14.29 -14.15
C ALA A 404 -1.30 -14.11 -15.57
N SER A 405 -1.64 -12.99 -16.24
CA SER A 405 -1.13 -12.68 -17.58
C SER A 405 0.38 -12.52 -17.68
N THR A 406 1.07 -12.36 -16.55
CA THR A 406 2.54 -12.24 -16.49
C THR A 406 3.24 -13.55 -16.13
N GLN A 407 2.47 -14.62 -15.87
CA GLN A 407 3.03 -15.96 -15.63
C GLN A 407 3.64 -16.54 -16.90
N MET A 408 4.73 -17.29 -16.76
CA MET A 408 5.39 -18.00 -17.85
C MET A 408 4.71 -19.35 -18.14
N GLU A 409 4.94 -19.90 -19.32
CA GLU A 409 4.35 -21.19 -19.73
C GLU A 409 4.79 -22.38 -18.86
N ASP A 410 5.97 -22.31 -18.25
CA ASP A 410 6.48 -23.34 -17.34
C ASP A 410 5.90 -23.25 -15.93
N GLY A 411 5.10 -22.22 -15.64
CA GLY A 411 4.48 -21.96 -14.34
C GLY A 411 5.27 -20.99 -13.46
N SER A 412 6.49 -20.59 -13.82
CA SER A 412 7.20 -19.49 -13.17
C SER A 412 6.56 -18.14 -13.50
N ALA A 413 7.06 -17.05 -12.94
CA ALA A 413 6.48 -15.73 -13.16
C ALA A 413 7.56 -14.64 -13.25
N TRP A 414 7.20 -13.52 -13.88
CA TRP A 414 7.90 -12.27 -13.64
C TRP A 414 7.67 -11.84 -12.21
N HIS A 415 8.73 -11.45 -11.52
CA HIS A 415 8.63 -11.00 -10.13
C HIS A 415 7.79 -9.72 -9.97
N GLN A 416 7.75 -8.88 -11.00
CA GLN A 416 6.98 -7.65 -11.03
C GLN A 416 6.41 -7.40 -12.42
N TYR A 417 5.31 -6.64 -12.48
CA TYR A 417 4.78 -6.07 -13.71
C TYR A 417 4.62 -4.57 -13.62
N GLN A 418 4.58 -3.92 -14.77
CA GLN A 418 4.53 -2.47 -14.88
C GLN A 418 3.06 -1.99 -14.81
N PRO A 419 2.68 -1.09 -13.89
CA PRO A 419 1.27 -0.75 -13.63
C PRO A 419 0.51 -0.20 -14.84
N LEU A 420 1.18 0.63 -15.66
CA LEU A 420 0.54 1.29 -16.80
C LEU A 420 0.29 0.35 -17.97
N THR A 421 1.26 -0.50 -18.28
CA THR A 421 1.20 -1.43 -19.42
C THR A 421 0.70 -2.81 -19.05
N LYS A 422 0.71 -3.15 -17.77
CA LYS A 422 0.38 -4.47 -17.21
C LYS A 422 1.27 -5.61 -17.74
N LYS A 423 2.45 -5.28 -18.23
CA LYS A 423 3.42 -6.26 -18.76
C LYS A 423 4.48 -6.60 -17.72
N GLY A 424 4.96 -7.83 -17.79
CA GLY A 424 6.06 -8.29 -16.95
C GLY A 424 7.29 -7.39 -17.04
N ASN A 425 7.99 -7.18 -15.93
CA ASN A 425 9.14 -6.28 -15.81
C ASN A 425 10.45 -7.07 -15.91
N ALA A 426 11.06 -7.06 -17.09
CA ALA A 426 12.33 -7.75 -17.36
C ALA A 426 13.53 -7.14 -16.59
N ASP A 427 13.46 -5.89 -16.12
CA ASP A 427 14.56 -5.25 -15.39
C ASP A 427 14.83 -5.95 -14.05
N ILE A 428 13.78 -6.47 -13.42
CA ILE A 428 13.87 -7.27 -12.18
C ILE A 428 14.04 -8.75 -12.51
N GLY A 429 13.40 -9.21 -13.59
CA GLY A 429 13.43 -10.60 -14.01
C GLY A 429 12.47 -11.50 -13.23
N GLY A 430 12.80 -12.79 -13.16
CA GLY A 430 12.06 -13.84 -12.45
C GLY A 430 13.00 -14.73 -11.65
N GLY A 431 12.56 -15.96 -11.38
CA GLY A 431 13.37 -16.98 -10.69
C GLY A 431 13.17 -17.00 -9.18
N PHE A 432 12.14 -16.30 -8.67
CA PHE A 432 11.69 -16.40 -7.29
C PHE A 432 10.65 -17.51 -7.21
N ASN A 433 11.03 -18.65 -6.64
CA ASN A 433 10.25 -19.87 -6.79
C ASN A 433 8.98 -19.94 -5.93
N ASP A 434 8.80 -19.01 -5.03
CA ASP A 434 7.54 -18.85 -4.28
C ASP A 434 6.46 -18.08 -5.05
N ASP A 435 6.85 -17.24 -6.03
CA ASP A 435 5.92 -16.33 -6.73
C ASP A 435 4.67 -17.04 -7.23
N SER A 436 4.84 -18.15 -7.94
CA SER A 436 3.73 -18.85 -8.60
C SER A 436 2.67 -19.40 -7.63
N LEU A 437 3.06 -19.82 -6.41
CA LEU A 437 2.12 -20.36 -5.42
C LEU A 437 1.19 -19.28 -4.84
N TRP A 438 1.61 -18.03 -4.84
CA TRP A 438 0.77 -16.92 -4.38
C TRP A 438 -0.44 -16.68 -5.28
N LEU A 439 -0.36 -17.03 -6.57
CA LEU A 439 -1.51 -16.98 -7.47
C LEU A 439 -2.63 -17.95 -7.02
N VAL A 440 -2.26 -19.13 -6.54
CA VAL A 440 -3.22 -20.09 -5.98
C VAL A 440 -3.90 -19.50 -4.74
N ALA A 441 -3.14 -18.88 -3.85
CA ALA A 441 -3.68 -18.22 -2.66
C ALA A 441 -4.68 -17.10 -3.02
N GLY A 442 -4.33 -16.23 -3.98
CA GLY A 442 -5.19 -15.14 -4.43
C GLY A 442 -6.50 -15.64 -5.06
N VAL A 443 -6.41 -16.63 -5.93
CA VAL A 443 -7.59 -17.22 -6.58
C VAL A 443 -8.47 -17.97 -5.58
N TYR A 444 -7.87 -18.72 -4.63
CA TYR A 444 -8.63 -19.39 -3.58
C TYR A 444 -9.39 -18.37 -2.71
N ALA A 445 -8.75 -17.30 -2.30
CA ALA A 445 -9.40 -16.25 -1.52
C ALA A 445 -10.57 -15.61 -2.27
N TYR A 446 -10.39 -15.35 -3.56
CA TYR A 446 -11.46 -14.81 -4.42
C TYR A 446 -12.65 -15.78 -4.51
N LEU A 447 -12.41 -17.05 -4.79
CA LEU A 447 -13.44 -18.09 -4.88
C LEU A 447 -14.16 -18.27 -3.54
N ALA A 448 -13.43 -18.32 -2.44
CA ALA A 448 -13.99 -18.43 -1.10
C ALA A 448 -14.88 -17.23 -0.76
N GLU A 449 -14.46 -16.03 -1.11
CA GLU A 449 -15.25 -14.82 -0.86
C GLU A 449 -16.48 -14.72 -1.75
N THR A 450 -16.35 -14.96 -3.04
CA THR A 450 -17.39 -14.66 -4.03
C THR A 450 -18.25 -15.85 -4.45
N GLY A 451 -17.66 -17.04 -4.49
CA GLY A 451 -18.25 -18.20 -5.17
C GLY A 451 -18.29 -18.08 -6.70
N ASP A 452 -17.63 -17.05 -7.28
CA ASP A 452 -17.60 -16.84 -8.73
C ASP A 452 -16.62 -17.80 -9.43
N VAL A 453 -17.15 -18.97 -9.79
CA VAL A 453 -16.38 -20.01 -10.50
C VAL A 453 -16.01 -19.62 -11.93
N SER A 454 -16.66 -18.60 -12.52
CA SER A 454 -16.42 -18.19 -13.91
C SER A 454 -14.96 -17.76 -14.15
N ILE A 455 -14.30 -17.28 -13.10
CA ILE A 455 -12.87 -16.89 -13.17
C ILE A 455 -11.97 -18.05 -13.59
N LEU A 456 -12.30 -19.29 -13.22
CA LEU A 456 -11.48 -20.46 -13.55
C LEU A 456 -11.43 -20.78 -15.05
N THR A 457 -12.45 -20.35 -15.80
CA THR A 457 -12.55 -20.54 -17.26
C THR A 457 -12.17 -19.30 -18.05
N GLU A 458 -11.81 -18.19 -17.36
CA GLU A 458 -11.37 -16.96 -18.00
C GLU A 458 -10.11 -17.22 -18.84
N PRO A 459 -10.10 -16.87 -20.16
CA PRO A 459 -8.92 -17.02 -20.97
C PRO A 459 -7.87 -15.97 -20.61
N VAL A 460 -6.70 -16.40 -20.17
CA VAL A 460 -5.60 -15.55 -19.73
C VAL A 460 -4.33 -15.92 -20.51
N PRO A 461 -3.61 -14.94 -21.11
CA PRO A 461 -2.38 -15.24 -21.83
C PRO A 461 -1.22 -15.55 -20.89
N PHE A 462 -0.27 -16.37 -21.33
CA PHE A 462 1.02 -16.50 -20.68
C PHE A 462 1.98 -15.42 -21.17
N ASN A 463 2.73 -14.83 -20.23
CA ASN A 463 3.77 -13.81 -20.52
C ASN A 463 3.27 -12.63 -21.37
N ASN A 464 1.99 -12.26 -21.22
CA ASN A 464 1.32 -11.23 -22.02
C ASN A 464 1.39 -11.46 -23.55
N VAL A 465 1.55 -12.73 -24.02
CA VAL A 465 1.65 -13.08 -25.43
C VAL A 465 0.27 -13.37 -25.99
N GLU A 466 -0.18 -12.58 -26.96
CA GLU A 466 -1.44 -12.80 -27.66
C GLU A 466 -1.43 -14.16 -28.38
N GLY A 467 -2.49 -14.95 -28.21
CA GLY A 467 -2.63 -16.29 -28.79
C GLY A 467 -2.15 -17.42 -27.87
N SER A 468 -1.63 -17.11 -26.68
CA SER A 468 -1.23 -18.10 -25.67
C SER A 468 -2.30 -18.33 -24.59
N GLU A 469 -3.49 -17.74 -24.75
CA GLU A 469 -4.54 -17.77 -23.74
C GLU A 469 -4.96 -19.20 -23.39
N GLN A 470 -4.97 -19.48 -22.09
CA GLN A 470 -5.51 -20.69 -21.48
C GLN A 470 -6.48 -20.31 -20.36
N PRO A 471 -7.39 -21.21 -19.96
CA PRO A 471 -8.21 -20.98 -18.77
C PRO A 471 -7.35 -20.70 -17.54
N LEU A 472 -7.79 -19.81 -16.66
CA LEU A 472 -7.05 -19.50 -15.41
C LEU A 472 -6.76 -20.77 -14.58
N LEU A 473 -7.61 -21.79 -14.64
CA LEU A 473 -7.35 -23.07 -13.97
C LEU A 473 -6.05 -23.72 -14.46
N GLU A 474 -5.69 -23.55 -15.75
CA GLU A 474 -4.40 -24.04 -16.27
C GLU A 474 -3.20 -23.27 -15.68
N HIS A 475 -3.36 -21.96 -15.43
CA HIS A 475 -2.35 -21.16 -14.72
C HIS A 475 -2.11 -21.71 -13.31
N LEU A 476 -3.17 -22.03 -12.57
CA LEU A 476 -3.04 -22.64 -11.23
C LEU A 476 -2.36 -24.02 -11.31
N ARG A 477 -2.75 -24.84 -12.27
CA ARG A 477 -2.13 -26.16 -12.51
C ARG A 477 -0.63 -26.01 -12.74
N ARG A 478 -0.21 -25.08 -13.59
CA ARG A 478 1.21 -24.84 -13.88
C ARG A 478 1.95 -24.29 -12.66
N SER A 479 1.33 -23.41 -11.86
CA SER A 479 1.91 -22.95 -10.59
C SER A 479 2.24 -24.11 -9.64
N VAL A 480 1.31 -25.03 -9.46
CA VAL A 480 1.51 -26.20 -8.59
C VAL A 480 2.54 -27.17 -9.18
N ASN A 481 2.46 -27.44 -10.50
CA ASN A 481 3.40 -28.34 -11.18
C ASN A 481 4.83 -27.77 -11.21
N PHE A 482 5.00 -26.44 -11.31
CA PHE A 482 6.30 -25.82 -11.22
C PHE A 482 6.99 -26.22 -9.91
N THR A 483 6.33 -26.09 -8.78
CA THR A 483 6.90 -26.49 -7.48
C THR A 483 7.13 -28.00 -7.39
N ILE A 484 6.23 -28.83 -7.91
CA ILE A 484 6.38 -30.29 -7.92
C ILE A 484 7.64 -30.72 -8.68
N THR A 485 7.92 -30.06 -9.81
CA THR A 485 9.05 -30.41 -10.69
C THR A 485 10.37 -29.77 -10.26
N HIS A 486 10.33 -28.78 -9.37
CA HIS A 486 11.49 -28.07 -8.85
C HIS A 486 11.74 -28.39 -7.38
N LYS A 487 12.16 -29.63 -7.11
CA LYS A 487 12.55 -30.11 -5.77
C LYS A 487 14.04 -30.45 -5.73
N GLY A 488 14.66 -30.18 -4.60
CA GLY A 488 16.06 -30.47 -4.35
C GLY A 488 16.32 -31.87 -3.78
N PRO A 489 17.56 -32.12 -3.37
CA PRO A 489 18.01 -33.45 -2.91
C PRO A 489 17.25 -34.01 -1.70
N HIS A 490 16.73 -33.13 -0.83
CA HIS A 490 16.00 -33.53 0.36
C HIS A 490 14.48 -33.67 0.11
N GLY A 491 14.01 -33.46 -1.12
CA GLY A 491 12.60 -33.48 -1.47
C GLY A 491 11.84 -32.23 -1.05
N ILE A 492 12.55 -31.18 -0.72
CA ILE A 492 12.03 -29.85 -0.41
C ILE A 492 12.09 -28.98 -1.68
N PRO A 493 11.13 -28.07 -1.91
CA PRO A 493 11.17 -27.20 -3.09
C PRO A 493 12.41 -26.33 -3.18
N LEU A 494 12.91 -26.14 -4.41
CA LEU A 494 14.05 -25.26 -4.69
C LEU A 494 13.70 -23.80 -4.42
N ILE A 495 14.64 -23.04 -3.86
CA ILE A 495 14.45 -21.61 -3.56
C ILE A 495 14.51 -20.73 -4.81
N GLY A 496 15.27 -21.14 -5.85
CA GLY A 496 15.56 -20.30 -6.99
C GLY A 496 16.55 -19.18 -6.68
N ARG A 497 16.32 -17.99 -7.19
CA ARG A 497 17.10 -16.78 -6.89
C ARG A 497 16.91 -16.37 -5.41
N ALA A 498 15.68 -16.37 -4.94
CA ALA A 498 15.25 -16.23 -3.56
C ALA A 498 13.80 -16.74 -3.43
N ASP A 499 13.28 -16.80 -2.22
CA ASP A 499 11.85 -16.93 -1.94
C ASP A 499 11.27 -15.58 -1.47
N TRP A 500 10.22 -15.58 -0.62
CA TRP A 500 9.61 -14.38 -0.08
C TRP A 500 10.64 -13.40 0.52
N ASN A 501 11.72 -13.91 1.08
CA ASN A 501 12.83 -13.09 1.54
C ASN A 501 13.81 -12.88 0.39
N ASP A 502 13.62 -11.80 -0.38
CA ASP A 502 14.44 -11.44 -1.54
C ASP A 502 15.93 -11.38 -1.26
N CYS A 503 16.30 -11.20 0.01
CA CYS A 503 17.69 -11.01 0.45
C CYS A 503 18.41 -12.32 0.83
N LEU A 504 17.70 -13.46 0.86
CA LEU A 504 18.31 -14.79 1.11
C LEU A 504 18.68 -15.44 -0.23
N ASN A 505 19.92 -15.27 -0.67
CA ASN A 505 20.36 -15.59 -2.02
C ASN A 505 21.31 -16.79 -2.04
N LEU A 506 20.78 -17.98 -1.82
CA LEU A 506 21.54 -19.21 -1.63
C LEU A 506 22.15 -19.80 -2.91
N ASN A 507 21.76 -19.31 -4.09
CA ASN A 507 22.26 -19.73 -5.40
C ASN A 507 22.90 -18.57 -6.22
N CYS A 508 22.90 -17.36 -5.70
CA CYS A 508 23.30 -16.17 -6.46
C CYS A 508 24.59 -15.57 -5.88
N PHE A 509 25.74 -16.16 -6.25
CA PHE A 509 27.04 -15.75 -5.74
C PHE A 509 27.76 -14.85 -6.76
N SER A 510 28.06 -13.62 -6.37
CA SER A 510 28.97 -12.76 -7.13
C SER A 510 29.72 -11.83 -6.20
N ASP A 511 31.03 -11.68 -6.46
CA ASP A 511 31.90 -10.68 -5.86
C ASP A 511 32.26 -9.57 -6.87
N THR A 512 31.65 -9.61 -8.05
CA THR A 512 31.88 -8.63 -9.12
C THR A 512 31.26 -7.27 -8.77
N PRO A 513 32.01 -6.19 -8.80
CA PRO A 513 31.47 -4.86 -8.54
C PRO A 513 30.30 -4.50 -9.47
N GLY A 514 29.21 -4.00 -8.90
CA GLY A 514 28.00 -3.63 -9.64
C GLY A 514 27.00 -4.76 -9.84
N GLU A 515 27.32 -5.98 -9.52
CA GLU A 515 26.38 -7.09 -9.46
C GLU A 515 25.73 -7.17 -8.08
N SER A 516 24.43 -7.47 -8.05
CA SER A 516 23.66 -7.75 -6.83
C SER A 516 22.84 -9.01 -7.04
N PHE A 517 22.24 -9.52 -5.97
CA PHE A 517 21.34 -10.68 -6.06
C PHE A 517 20.21 -10.48 -7.10
N GLN A 518 19.80 -9.24 -7.36
CA GLN A 518 18.74 -8.92 -8.34
C GLN A 518 19.25 -9.01 -9.80
N THR A 519 20.53 -8.86 -10.04
CA THR A 519 21.13 -8.87 -11.38
C THR A 519 21.87 -10.15 -11.69
N VAL A 520 22.27 -10.92 -10.66
CA VAL A 520 22.93 -12.22 -10.82
C VAL A 520 21.88 -13.30 -10.95
N GLU A 521 21.97 -14.10 -12.02
CA GLU A 521 21.12 -15.27 -12.20
C GLU A 521 21.50 -16.41 -11.25
N ASN A 522 20.61 -17.41 -11.15
CA ASN A 522 20.92 -18.62 -10.38
C ASN A 522 22.23 -19.23 -10.84
N ASN A 523 23.10 -19.55 -9.89
CA ASN A 523 24.34 -20.23 -10.14
C ASN A 523 24.07 -21.68 -10.61
N ASP A 524 25.06 -22.30 -11.24
CA ASP A 524 25.00 -23.66 -11.78
C ASP A 524 24.64 -24.75 -10.75
N THR A 525 24.80 -24.47 -9.48
CA THR A 525 24.38 -25.40 -8.44
C THR A 525 22.86 -25.57 -8.41
N GLY A 526 22.09 -24.48 -8.44
CA GLY A 526 20.62 -24.45 -8.55
C GLY A 526 19.82 -25.35 -7.58
N VAL A 527 20.49 -25.87 -6.55
CA VAL A 527 19.97 -26.95 -5.70
C VAL A 527 19.59 -26.50 -4.30
N ALA A 528 19.75 -25.23 -3.97
CA ALA A 528 19.33 -24.69 -2.69
C ALA A 528 17.81 -24.82 -2.50
N GLU A 529 17.39 -25.29 -1.32
CA GLU A 529 16.00 -25.64 -1.02
C GLU A 529 15.42 -24.69 0.05
N SER A 530 14.12 -24.38 -0.06
CA SER A 530 13.40 -23.55 0.91
C SER A 530 12.36 -24.36 1.68
N VAL A 531 12.54 -24.44 2.99
CA VAL A 531 11.53 -25.05 3.89
C VAL A 531 10.27 -24.19 3.95
N PHE A 532 10.40 -22.88 3.80
CA PHE A 532 9.27 -21.96 3.71
C PHE A 532 8.39 -22.26 2.48
N ILE A 533 8.99 -22.44 1.29
CA ILE A 533 8.23 -22.84 0.07
C ILE A 533 7.64 -24.24 0.29
N GLY A 534 8.31 -25.13 1.04
CA GLY A 534 7.75 -26.42 1.43
C GLY A 534 6.44 -26.28 2.20
N GLY A 535 6.40 -25.39 3.19
CA GLY A 535 5.18 -25.04 3.93
C GLY A 535 4.10 -24.43 3.00
N MET A 536 4.49 -23.47 2.14
CA MET A 536 3.59 -22.87 1.16
C MET A 536 2.95 -23.90 0.23
N PHE A 537 3.75 -24.83 -0.27
CA PHE A 537 3.24 -25.88 -1.18
C PHE A 537 2.22 -26.79 -0.50
N VAL A 538 2.47 -27.15 0.76
CA VAL A 538 1.49 -27.93 1.53
C VAL A 538 0.18 -27.17 1.72
N LEU A 539 0.25 -25.88 2.03
CA LEU A 539 -0.93 -25.03 2.22
C LEU A 539 -1.67 -24.78 0.90
N TYR A 540 -1.00 -24.20 -0.08
CA TYR A 540 -1.64 -23.76 -1.32
C TYR A 540 -1.89 -24.88 -2.30
N GLY A 541 -1.09 -25.93 -2.28
CA GLY A 541 -1.40 -27.20 -2.99
C GLY A 541 -2.68 -27.85 -2.46
N SER A 542 -2.92 -27.79 -1.14
CA SER A 542 -4.18 -28.26 -0.54
C SER A 542 -5.37 -27.41 -1.01
N GLN A 543 -5.23 -26.09 -1.05
CA GLN A 543 -6.25 -25.18 -1.57
C GLN A 543 -6.55 -25.44 -3.06
N TYR A 544 -5.52 -25.72 -3.87
CA TYR A 544 -5.70 -26.13 -5.26
C TYR A 544 -6.51 -27.42 -5.37
N ALA A 545 -6.15 -28.45 -4.60
CA ALA A 545 -6.89 -29.70 -4.59
C ALA A 545 -8.36 -29.52 -4.16
N ASP A 546 -8.63 -28.56 -3.26
CA ASP A 546 -9.98 -28.21 -2.84
C ASP A 546 -10.73 -27.44 -3.93
N ILE A 547 -10.09 -26.53 -4.66
CA ILE A 547 -10.66 -25.88 -5.86
C ILE A 547 -11.09 -26.95 -6.88
N LEU A 548 -10.23 -27.91 -7.20
CA LEU A 548 -10.56 -29.00 -8.13
C LEU A 548 -11.77 -29.78 -7.67
N LYS A 549 -11.80 -30.16 -6.40
CA LYS A 549 -12.91 -30.94 -5.81
C LYS A 549 -14.25 -30.18 -5.88
N HIS A 550 -14.25 -28.88 -5.56
CA HIS A 550 -15.48 -28.09 -5.47
C HIS A 550 -15.95 -27.58 -6.84
N TYR A 551 -15.03 -27.18 -7.70
CA TYR A 551 -15.32 -26.42 -8.91
C TYR A 551 -14.80 -27.05 -10.22
N GLY A 552 -14.04 -28.13 -10.16
CA GLY A 552 -13.45 -28.75 -11.35
C GLY A 552 -14.48 -29.13 -12.42
N ARG A 553 -15.66 -29.66 -12.03
CA ARG A 553 -16.75 -29.96 -12.98
C ARG A 553 -17.29 -28.69 -13.66
N LEU A 554 -17.49 -27.61 -12.88
CA LEU A 554 -17.97 -26.33 -13.40
C LEU A 554 -16.93 -25.66 -14.31
N ALA A 555 -15.64 -25.97 -14.09
CA ALA A 555 -14.54 -25.55 -14.96
C ALA A 555 -14.32 -26.49 -16.16
N GLY A 556 -15.21 -27.49 -16.40
CA GLY A 556 -15.18 -28.35 -17.58
C GLY A 556 -14.41 -29.66 -17.42
N MET A 557 -13.92 -30.03 -16.25
CA MET A 557 -13.22 -31.28 -15.99
C MET A 557 -14.19 -32.46 -15.76
N SER A 558 -13.80 -33.66 -16.16
CA SER A 558 -14.48 -34.87 -15.77
C SER A 558 -14.14 -35.31 -14.35
N ASP A 559 -15.02 -36.13 -13.72
CA ASP A 559 -14.78 -36.67 -12.38
C ASP A 559 -13.48 -37.48 -12.29
N ALA A 560 -13.15 -38.20 -13.35
CA ALA A 560 -11.93 -39.01 -13.43
C ALA A 560 -10.68 -38.13 -13.44
N GLU A 561 -10.69 -37.02 -14.19
CA GLU A 561 -9.59 -36.03 -14.20
C GLU A 561 -9.44 -35.35 -12.85
N ILE A 562 -10.55 -34.87 -12.24
CA ILE A 562 -10.54 -34.26 -10.91
C ILE A 562 -9.95 -35.22 -9.88
N ALA A 563 -10.44 -36.44 -9.82
CA ALA A 563 -9.98 -37.45 -8.86
C ALA A 563 -8.49 -37.78 -9.03
N SER A 564 -8.06 -37.96 -10.29
CA SER A 564 -6.68 -38.29 -10.62
C SER A 564 -5.72 -37.16 -10.27
N GLU A 565 -6.03 -35.93 -10.66
CA GLU A 565 -5.19 -34.77 -10.42
C GLU A 565 -5.13 -34.40 -8.94
N ALA A 566 -6.28 -34.36 -8.27
CA ALA A 566 -6.31 -34.10 -6.83
C ALA A 566 -5.56 -35.17 -6.01
N ALA A 567 -5.64 -36.43 -6.41
CA ALA A 567 -4.88 -37.52 -5.76
C ALA A 567 -3.37 -37.37 -5.98
N SER A 568 -2.95 -37.01 -7.19
CA SER A 568 -1.54 -36.76 -7.50
C SER A 568 -0.97 -35.59 -6.69
N VAL A 569 -1.65 -34.46 -6.64
CA VAL A 569 -1.23 -33.29 -5.85
C VAL A 569 -1.17 -33.62 -4.36
N ARG A 570 -2.16 -34.34 -3.84
CA ARG A 570 -2.15 -34.75 -2.42
C ARG A 570 -1.02 -35.73 -2.08
N ALA A 571 -0.63 -36.60 -3.01
CA ALA A 571 0.53 -37.47 -2.82
C ALA A 571 1.83 -36.64 -2.71
N GLU A 572 2.00 -35.64 -3.56
CA GLU A 572 3.15 -34.73 -3.52
C GLU A 572 3.16 -33.87 -2.24
N ILE A 573 2.00 -33.37 -1.81
CA ILE A 573 1.85 -32.68 -0.51
C ILE A 573 2.32 -33.57 0.63
N GLY A 574 1.94 -34.86 0.64
CA GLY A 574 2.38 -35.82 1.66
C GLY A 574 3.89 -36.05 1.67
N GLN A 575 4.52 -36.10 0.46
CA GLN A 575 5.97 -36.24 0.34
C GLN A 575 6.70 -35.00 0.86
N VAL A 576 6.28 -33.78 0.44
CA VAL A 576 6.91 -32.53 0.88
C VAL A 576 6.68 -32.32 2.38
N SER A 577 5.49 -32.56 2.92
CA SER A 577 5.21 -32.46 4.35
C SER A 577 6.13 -33.41 5.16
N LYS A 578 6.34 -34.64 4.66
CA LYS A 578 7.28 -35.57 5.28
C LYS A 578 8.72 -35.06 5.22
N ALA A 579 9.16 -34.54 4.08
CA ALA A 579 10.51 -33.99 3.93
C ALA A 579 10.74 -32.80 4.90
N VAL A 580 9.78 -31.88 5.01
CA VAL A 580 9.82 -30.76 5.97
C VAL A 580 9.88 -31.27 7.41
N LYS A 581 9.08 -32.29 7.78
CA LYS A 581 9.06 -32.88 9.15
C LYS A 581 10.33 -33.65 9.48
N THR A 582 11.12 -34.08 8.49
CA THR A 582 12.34 -34.85 8.69
C THR A 582 13.61 -34.06 8.40
N ALA A 583 13.91 -33.79 7.13
CA ALA A 583 15.09 -33.02 6.73
C ALA A 583 14.99 -31.55 7.16
N GLY A 584 13.79 -30.96 7.08
CA GLY A 584 13.52 -29.58 7.48
C GLY A 584 13.38 -29.34 8.97
N TRP A 585 13.63 -30.31 9.83
CA TRP A 585 13.49 -30.21 11.30
C TRP A 585 14.83 -30.29 12.04
N ASP A 586 15.05 -29.36 12.97
CA ASP A 586 16.30 -29.17 13.69
C ASP A 586 16.22 -29.60 15.18
N GLY A 587 15.19 -30.36 15.56
CA GLY A 587 14.95 -30.79 16.93
C GLY A 587 14.03 -29.87 17.73
N GLU A 588 14.13 -28.55 17.55
CA GLU A 588 13.31 -27.55 18.26
C GLU A 588 12.54 -26.61 17.34
N TRP A 589 12.94 -26.49 16.06
CA TRP A 589 12.26 -25.63 15.06
C TRP A 589 12.49 -26.14 13.64
N PHE A 590 11.78 -25.57 12.66
CA PHE A 590 12.00 -25.82 11.25
C PHE A 590 13.21 -25.02 10.76
N VAL A 591 14.19 -25.67 10.11
CA VAL A 591 15.31 -24.96 9.48
C VAL A 591 14.82 -24.03 8.39
N ARG A 592 15.60 -22.99 8.07
CA ARG A 592 15.23 -22.04 7.04
C ARG A 592 15.31 -22.62 5.64
N ALA A 593 16.43 -23.29 5.37
CA ALA A 593 16.78 -23.71 4.02
C ALA A 593 17.91 -24.75 4.04
N TYR A 594 18.20 -25.30 2.86
CA TYR A 594 19.50 -25.90 2.52
C TYR A 594 20.16 -25.02 1.46
N ASP A 595 21.44 -24.70 1.64
CA ASP A 595 22.22 -23.91 0.70
C ASP A 595 22.63 -24.70 -0.55
N ALA A 596 23.32 -24.04 -1.50
CA ALA A 596 23.81 -24.66 -2.72
C ALA A 596 24.77 -25.84 -2.50
N TYR A 597 25.30 -25.98 -1.30
CA TYR A 597 26.21 -27.07 -0.91
C TYR A 597 25.54 -28.11 0.00
N SER A 598 24.20 -28.10 0.09
CA SER A 598 23.40 -28.99 0.96
C SER A 598 23.69 -28.84 2.45
N ARG A 599 24.16 -27.67 2.89
CA ARG A 599 24.32 -27.34 4.31
C ARG A 599 23.02 -26.70 4.81
N LYS A 600 22.64 -27.03 6.04
CA LYS A 600 21.49 -26.37 6.68
C LYS A 600 21.74 -24.88 6.89
N VAL A 601 20.72 -24.07 6.70
CA VAL A 601 20.63 -22.67 7.08
C VAL A 601 19.52 -22.53 8.11
N GLY A 602 19.79 -21.88 9.23
CA GLY A 602 18.81 -21.76 10.31
C GLY A 602 18.79 -22.97 11.25
N THR A 603 19.95 -23.45 11.62
CA THR A 603 20.16 -24.60 12.53
C THR A 603 20.77 -24.16 13.85
N HIS A 604 20.52 -24.93 14.93
CA HIS A 604 21.16 -24.70 16.23
C HIS A 604 22.71 -24.90 16.21
N GLU A 605 23.22 -25.54 15.16
CA GLU A 605 24.68 -25.75 14.96
C GLU A 605 25.38 -24.44 14.50
N ASP A 606 24.62 -23.49 13.97
CA ASP A 606 25.14 -22.16 13.56
C ASP A 606 25.41 -21.28 14.80
N THR A 607 26.34 -20.33 14.67
CA THR A 607 26.59 -19.31 15.71
C THR A 607 25.70 -18.07 15.55
N GLU A 608 25.25 -17.79 14.33
CA GLU A 608 24.38 -16.69 13.94
C GLU A 608 23.33 -17.19 12.96
N GLY A 609 22.16 -16.56 12.88
CA GLY A 609 21.09 -17.02 12.02
C GLY A 609 20.55 -18.41 12.38
N GLN A 610 20.46 -18.74 13.68
CA GLN A 610 20.04 -20.07 14.12
C GLN A 610 18.58 -20.38 13.84
N ILE A 611 17.71 -19.39 14.01
CA ILE A 611 16.25 -19.55 13.81
C ILE A 611 15.72 -18.41 12.97
N TYR A 612 14.80 -18.72 12.05
CA TYR A 612 14.10 -17.79 11.17
C TYR A 612 12.60 -17.94 11.33
N ILE A 613 11.88 -16.81 11.23
CA ILE A 613 10.44 -16.75 11.46
C ILE A 613 9.62 -17.42 10.34
N GLU A 614 10.05 -17.29 9.08
CA GLU A 614 9.25 -17.64 7.90
C GLU A 614 8.81 -19.11 7.90
N PRO A 615 9.69 -20.11 8.08
CA PRO A 615 9.26 -21.50 8.07
C PRO A 615 8.40 -21.86 9.30
N GLN A 616 8.60 -21.20 10.44
CA GLN A 616 7.81 -21.50 11.64
C GLN A 616 6.34 -21.12 11.43
N GLY A 617 6.08 -19.91 10.92
CA GLY A 617 4.73 -19.47 10.62
C GLY A 617 4.07 -20.33 9.52
N MET A 618 4.72 -20.41 8.35
CA MET A 618 4.13 -21.03 7.17
C MET A 618 3.90 -22.53 7.32
N CYS A 619 4.86 -23.28 7.90
CA CYS A 619 4.70 -24.71 8.11
C CYS A 619 3.55 -25.03 9.09
N VAL A 620 3.40 -24.25 10.18
CA VAL A 620 2.31 -24.46 11.13
C VAL A 620 0.97 -24.05 10.52
N MET A 621 0.92 -22.96 9.77
CA MET A 621 -0.29 -22.56 8.99
C MET A 621 -0.72 -23.67 8.01
N ALA A 622 0.23 -24.39 7.44
CA ALA A 622 -0.02 -25.55 6.60
C ALA A 622 -0.42 -26.83 7.36
N GLY A 623 -0.51 -26.79 8.69
CA GLY A 623 -0.83 -27.92 9.53
C GLY A 623 0.35 -28.88 9.80
N ILE A 624 1.57 -28.54 9.34
CA ILE A 624 2.75 -29.40 9.52
C ILE A 624 3.16 -29.38 10.99
N GLY A 625 3.27 -30.56 11.59
CA GLY A 625 3.72 -30.76 12.98
C GLY A 625 2.67 -30.56 14.05
N LEU A 626 1.39 -30.33 13.70
CA LEU A 626 0.29 -30.27 14.68
C LEU A 626 0.01 -31.66 15.29
N ASP A 627 0.20 -32.72 14.52
CA ASP A 627 -0.08 -34.11 14.88
C ASP A 627 0.99 -34.74 15.79
N ASP A 628 2.21 -34.21 15.80
CA ASP A 628 3.36 -34.79 16.52
C ASP A 628 4.06 -33.83 17.50
N GLY A 629 3.44 -32.65 17.74
CA GLY A 629 3.92 -31.66 18.70
C GLY A 629 5.05 -30.75 18.20
N LYS A 630 5.53 -30.91 16.95
CA LYS A 630 6.60 -30.08 16.39
C LYS A 630 6.14 -28.65 16.23
N ALA A 631 4.85 -28.42 15.84
CA ALA A 631 4.27 -27.09 15.74
C ALA A 631 4.34 -26.32 17.06
N GLN A 632 3.93 -26.96 18.16
CA GLN A 632 3.99 -26.33 19.50
C GLN A 632 5.44 -26.01 19.91
N GLN A 633 6.36 -26.94 19.62
CA GLN A 633 7.79 -26.74 19.96
C GLN A 633 8.39 -25.59 19.11
N ALA A 634 8.07 -25.52 17.81
CA ALA A 634 8.54 -24.45 16.93
C ALA A 634 8.02 -23.07 17.38
N LEU A 635 6.73 -22.97 17.70
CA LEU A 635 6.12 -21.72 18.21
C LEU A 635 6.70 -21.30 19.57
N LYS A 636 7.00 -22.27 20.43
CA LYS A 636 7.73 -22.02 21.69
C LYS A 636 9.11 -21.42 21.40
N SER A 637 9.86 -21.99 20.46
CA SER A 637 11.19 -21.52 20.09
C SER A 637 11.12 -20.09 19.49
N VAL A 638 10.09 -19.78 18.69
CA VAL A 638 9.83 -18.39 18.19
C VAL A 638 9.62 -17.45 19.37
N LYS A 639 8.75 -17.81 20.30
CA LYS A 639 8.47 -16.98 21.49
C LYS A 639 9.72 -16.70 22.30
N GLU A 640 10.53 -17.72 22.55
CA GLU A 640 11.72 -17.63 23.41
C GLU A 640 12.91 -16.93 22.74
N ARG A 641 13.05 -17.04 21.40
CA ARG A 641 14.27 -16.63 20.68
C ARG A 641 14.08 -15.41 19.79
N LEU A 642 12.87 -15.19 19.23
CA LEU A 642 12.60 -14.12 18.26
C LEU A 642 11.71 -13.00 18.81
N THR A 643 10.86 -13.29 19.81
CA THR A 643 9.89 -12.31 20.30
C THR A 643 10.52 -11.31 21.25
N CYS A 644 10.20 -10.03 21.07
CA CYS A 644 10.59 -8.92 21.93
C CYS A 644 9.42 -7.94 22.11
N ASP A 645 9.63 -6.85 22.85
CA ASP A 645 8.60 -5.82 23.14
C ASP A 645 8.04 -5.12 21.89
N TRP A 646 8.72 -5.20 20.76
CA TRP A 646 8.39 -4.49 19.53
C TRP A 646 7.79 -5.39 18.45
N GLY A 647 7.77 -6.70 18.66
CA GLY A 647 7.29 -7.70 17.72
C GLY A 647 8.19 -8.95 17.72
N THR A 648 8.09 -9.73 16.66
CA THR A 648 8.88 -10.95 16.46
C THR A 648 9.91 -10.71 15.35
N ALA A 649 11.19 -10.85 15.69
CA ALA A 649 12.32 -10.64 14.77
C ALA A 649 12.33 -11.71 13.66
N ILE A 650 12.85 -11.31 12.48
CA ILE A 650 12.89 -12.22 11.33
C ILE A 650 13.85 -13.40 11.52
N LEU A 651 14.97 -13.16 12.20
CA LEU A 651 15.96 -14.18 12.57
C LEU A 651 16.74 -13.80 13.83
N ALA A 652 17.35 -14.76 14.46
CA ALA A 652 18.27 -14.55 15.58
C ALA A 652 19.30 -15.70 15.71
N PRO A 653 20.53 -15.42 16.23
CA PRO A 653 21.15 -14.10 16.34
C PRO A 653 21.42 -13.47 14.95
N ALA A 654 21.44 -12.14 14.87
CA ALA A 654 21.72 -11.43 13.62
C ALA A 654 23.17 -11.62 13.17
N TYR A 655 23.39 -11.62 11.84
CA TYR A 655 24.73 -11.77 11.24
C TYR A 655 25.58 -10.54 11.52
N SER A 656 26.82 -10.78 11.93
CA SER A 656 27.79 -9.74 12.27
C SER A 656 28.68 -9.32 11.09
N THR A 657 28.77 -10.18 10.06
CA THR A 657 29.58 -9.93 8.86
C THR A 657 28.88 -10.41 7.61
N TYR A 658 29.21 -9.81 6.47
CA TYR A 658 28.73 -10.27 5.17
C TYR A 658 29.22 -11.70 4.86
N ARG A 659 28.29 -12.52 4.41
CA ARG A 659 28.50 -13.91 4.00
C ARG A 659 27.95 -14.10 2.59
N ILE A 660 28.83 -14.22 1.62
CA ILE A 660 28.48 -14.34 0.21
C ILE A 660 27.53 -15.52 -0.06
N GLU A 661 27.67 -16.62 0.67
CA GLU A 661 26.85 -17.81 0.54
C GLU A 661 25.40 -17.66 1.04
N LEU A 662 25.12 -16.59 1.78
CA LEU A 662 23.78 -16.26 2.27
C LEU A 662 23.16 -15.09 1.50
N GLY A 663 24.01 -14.27 0.86
CA GLY A 663 23.59 -13.13 0.09
C GLY A 663 23.32 -11.86 0.90
N GLU A 664 22.45 -11.02 0.38
CA GLU A 664 22.24 -9.66 0.86
C GLU A 664 21.76 -9.59 2.30
N ILE A 665 21.05 -10.61 2.79
CA ILE A 665 20.54 -10.67 4.17
C ILE A 665 21.64 -10.41 5.20
N SER A 666 22.85 -10.88 4.95
CA SER A 666 23.99 -10.71 5.84
C SER A 666 24.74 -9.38 5.66
N SER A 667 24.37 -8.56 4.69
CA SER A 667 24.98 -7.24 4.41
C SER A 667 24.42 -6.11 5.26
N TYR A 668 23.20 -6.28 5.78
CA TYR A 668 22.57 -5.26 6.61
C TYR A 668 23.17 -5.21 8.02
N PRO A 669 23.18 -4.06 8.67
CA PRO A 669 23.56 -3.95 10.08
C PRO A 669 22.65 -4.86 10.95
N ARG A 670 23.22 -5.38 12.04
CA ARG A 670 22.50 -6.23 12.99
C ARG A 670 21.24 -5.56 13.54
N GLY A 671 20.13 -6.27 13.53
CA GLY A 671 18.86 -5.81 14.02
C GLY A 671 18.08 -4.91 13.02
N TYR A 672 18.59 -4.72 11.81
CA TYR A 672 17.91 -3.92 10.78
C TYR A 672 17.51 -4.75 9.57
N LYS A 673 16.38 -4.37 8.97
CA LYS A 673 15.82 -5.02 7.79
C LYS A 673 15.75 -6.55 7.99
N GLU A 674 16.20 -7.33 7.01
CA GLU A 674 16.16 -8.78 7.05
C GLU A 674 17.26 -9.40 7.94
N ASN A 675 18.19 -8.61 8.46
CA ASN A 675 19.25 -9.12 9.36
C ASN A 675 18.86 -8.92 10.85
N GLY A 676 17.88 -9.66 11.32
CA GLY A 676 17.43 -9.63 12.72
C GLY A 676 16.53 -8.43 13.08
N GLY A 677 16.03 -7.69 12.08
CA GLY A 677 14.96 -6.73 12.24
C GLY A 677 13.61 -7.42 12.46
N ILE A 678 12.59 -6.66 12.83
CA ILE A 678 11.21 -7.13 12.90
C ILE A 678 10.58 -6.77 11.55
N PHE A 679 10.42 -7.77 10.69
CA PHE A 679 9.66 -7.61 9.47
C PHE A 679 8.19 -7.82 9.81
N CYS A 680 7.40 -6.73 9.84
CA CYS A 680 6.04 -6.78 10.37
C CYS A 680 5.11 -7.72 9.60
N HIS A 681 5.43 -8.00 8.34
CA HIS A 681 4.70 -8.88 7.44
C HIS A 681 4.61 -10.34 7.94
N ASN A 682 5.68 -10.84 8.57
CA ASN A 682 5.73 -12.24 9.06
C ASN A 682 5.02 -12.42 10.41
N ASN A 683 4.82 -11.34 11.16
CA ASN A 683 4.24 -11.44 12.49
C ASN A 683 2.80 -11.99 12.47
N PRO A 684 1.91 -11.57 11.56
CA PRO A 684 0.60 -12.20 11.40
C PRO A 684 0.65 -13.72 11.13
N TRP A 685 1.66 -14.21 10.40
CA TRP A 685 1.79 -15.66 10.19
C TRP A 685 2.03 -16.41 11.51
N ILE A 686 2.78 -15.80 12.44
CA ILE A 686 2.99 -16.38 13.79
C ILE A 686 1.73 -16.26 14.63
N SER A 687 0.96 -15.17 14.52
CA SER A 687 -0.35 -15.04 15.17
C SER A 687 -1.31 -16.14 14.70
N ILE A 688 -1.49 -16.29 13.39
CA ILE A 688 -2.33 -17.30 12.75
C ILE A 688 -1.87 -18.72 13.17
N ALA A 689 -0.57 -18.98 13.13
CA ALA A 689 -0.01 -20.26 13.53
C ALA A 689 -0.31 -20.60 15.01
N ASN A 690 -0.22 -19.61 15.91
CA ASN A 690 -0.60 -19.79 17.31
C ASN A 690 -2.11 -20.04 17.47
N ALA A 691 -2.97 -19.31 16.74
CA ALA A 691 -4.41 -19.55 16.74
C ALA A 691 -4.74 -20.99 16.30
N ILE A 692 -4.18 -21.43 15.17
CA ILE A 692 -4.35 -22.82 14.67
C ILE A 692 -3.84 -23.86 15.68
N ALA A 693 -2.77 -23.57 16.40
CA ALA A 693 -2.20 -24.46 17.41
C ALA A 693 -2.93 -24.38 18.77
N GLY A 694 -3.95 -23.52 18.92
CA GLY A 694 -4.73 -23.34 20.14
C GLY A 694 -4.05 -22.50 21.22
N ASN A 695 -3.08 -21.67 20.85
CA ASN A 695 -2.37 -20.75 21.75
C ASN A 695 -2.99 -19.33 21.65
N ASP A 696 -4.26 -19.18 21.97
CA ASP A 696 -5.08 -17.96 21.73
C ASP A 696 -4.49 -16.69 22.37
N ASP A 697 -3.99 -16.79 23.61
CA ASP A 697 -3.35 -15.65 24.30
C ASP A 697 -2.09 -15.17 23.56
N GLU A 698 -1.25 -16.07 23.07
CA GLU A 698 -0.04 -15.69 22.35
C GLU A 698 -0.36 -15.18 20.95
N ALA A 699 -1.34 -15.76 20.27
CA ALA A 699 -1.83 -15.24 18.98
C ALA A 699 -2.22 -13.76 19.11
N PHE A 700 -3.06 -13.44 20.07
CA PHE A 700 -3.49 -12.05 20.30
C PHE A 700 -2.33 -11.15 20.77
N ALA A 701 -1.40 -11.66 21.57
CA ALA A 701 -0.24 -10.91 22.02
C ALA A 701 0.70 -10.53 20.85
N VAL A 702 0.88 -11.42 19.87
CA VAL A 702 1.63 -11.12 18.63
C VAL A 702 0.94 -10.01 17.83
N TYR A 703 -0.37 -10.10 17.65
CA TYR A 703 -1.17 -9.06 17.01
C TYR A 703 -0.98 -7.69 17.69
N GLN A 704 -1.13 -7.65 19.03
CA GLN A 704 -1.03 -6.39 19.79
C GLN A 704 0.35 -5.72 19.65
N ARG A 705 1.44 -6.49 19.68
CA ARG A 705 2.81 -5.94 19.58
C ARG A 705 3.05 -5.25 18.23
N ASN A 706 2.39 -5.73 17.18
CA ASN A 706 2.53 -5.17 15.83
C ASN A 706 1.51 -4.08 15.49
N CYS A 707 0.35 -4.08 16.15
CA CYS A 707 -0.77 -3.22 15.82
C CYS A 707 -0.53 -1.76 16.25
N PRO A 708 -0.62 -0.78 15.33
CA PRO A 708 -0.30 0.63 15.59
C PRO A 708 -1.05 1.23 16.77
N ALA A 709 -2.35 1.01 16.88
CA ALA A 709 -3.17 1.57 17.96
C ALA A 709 -2.75 1.10 19.36
N TYR A 710 -2.14 -0.09 19.49
CA TYR A 710 -1.66 -0.58 20.78
C TYR A 710 -0.27 -0.05 21.15
N VAL A 711 0.45 0.54 20.20
CA VAL A 711 1.81 1.10 20.41
C VAL A 711 1.87 2.62 20.21
N GLU A 712 0.72 3.29 20.10
CA GLU A 712 0.60 4.74 19.90
C GLU A 712 1.34 5.57 20.96
N ASP A 713 1.33 5.13 22.22
CA ASP A 713 2.02 5.78 23.33
C ASP A 713 3.55 5.78 23.19
N LYS A 714 4.08 4.96 22.29
CA LYS A 714 5.51 4.81 21.98
C LYS A 714 5.90 5.50 20.65
N SER A 715 5.10 6.46 20.15
CA SER A 715 5.32 7.10 18.85
C SER A 715 6.66 7.82 18.72
N ASP A 716 7.24 8.30 19.83
CA ASP A 716 8.58 8.91 19.84
C ASP A 716 9.71 7.90 19.53
N VAL A 717 9.52 6.63 19.86
CA VAL A 717 10.45 5.54 19.53
C VAL A 717 10.07 4.94 18.18
N ARG A 718 8.79 4.62 17.98
CA ARG A 718 8.27 3.99 16.75
C ARG A 718 8.44 4.89 15.52
N LYS A 719 8.33 6.21 15.68
CA LYS A 719 8.50 7.29 14.70
C LYS A 719 7.52 7.30 13.51
N VAL A 720 7.07 6.14 13.04
CA VAL A 720 6.08 6.01 11.96
C VAL A 720 4.67 6.31 12.46
N GLU A 721 3.74 6.49 11.53
CA GLU A 721 2.35 6.82 11.82
C GLU A 721 1.70 5.82 12.77
N PRO A 722 0.98 6.28 13.80
CA PRO A 722 0.31 5.40 14.77
C PRO A 722 -1.05 4.84 14.28
N TYR A 723 -1.46 5.17 13.07
CA TYR A 723 -2.75 4.74 12.49
C TYR A 723 -2.59 3.70 11.37
N VAL A 724 -1.38 3.39 10.93
CA VAL A 724 -1.12 2.40 9.87
C VAL A 724 0.10 1.53 10.21
N TYR A 725 0.13 0.33 9.63
CA TYR A 725 1.27 -0.57 9.74
C TYR A 725 2.46 -0.08 8.94
N CYS A 726 3.66 -0.39 9.43
CA CYS A 726 4.90 -0.24 8.69
C CYS A 726 5.44 -1.60 8.22
N GLN A 727 6.39 -1.56 7.30
CA GLN A 727 7.02 -2.76 6.76
C GLN A 727 7.93 -3.42 7.80
N MET A 728 8.75 -2.60 8.47
CA MET A 728 9.76 -3.11 9.39
C MET A 728 9.95 -2.21 10.60
N VAL A 729 10.48 -2.83 11.65
CA VAL A 729 10.89 -2.19 12.89
C VAL A 729 12.29 -2.67 13.25
N ALA A 730 13.13 -1.79 13.74
CA ALA A 730 14.44 -2.15 14.22
C ALA A 730 14.34 -3.17 15.37
N GLY A 731 15.02 -4.28 15.23
CA GLY A 731 14.97 -5.42 16.14
C GLY A 731 15.77 -5.22 17.44
N PRO A 732 15.79 -6.22 18.30
CA PRO A 732 16.44 -6.11 19.62
C PRO A 732 17.96 -5.90 19.56
N GLU A 733 18.62 -6.34 18.49
CA GLU A 733 20.07 -6.16 18.30
C GLU A 733 20.45 -4.85 17.59
N ALA A 734 19.45 -4.03 17.19
CA ALA A 734 19.68 -2.76 16.56
C ALA A 734 20.16 -1.69 17.56
N ALA A 735 20.84 -0.65 17.07
CA ALA A 735 21.20 0.52 17.88
C ALA A 735 19.97 1.37 18.26
N THR A 736 18.89 1.28 17.48
CA THR A 736 17.63 2.00 17.70
C THR A 736 16.44 1.02 17.75
N PRO A 737 16.38 0.10 18.74
CA PRO A 737 15.32 -0.88 18.79
C PRO A 737 13.94 -0.23 18.90
N GLY A 738 12.98 -0.75 18.14
CA GLY A 738 11.62 -0.22 18.10
C GLY A 738 11.37 0.86 17.04
N GLU A 739 12.40 1.38 16.37
CA GLU A 739 12.23 2.39 15.30
C GLU A 739 11.62 1.76 14.04
N GLY A 740 10.44 2.24 13.64
CA GLY A 740 9.73 1.79 12.44
C GLY A 740 10.18 2.50 11.17
N LYS A 741 10.03 1.82 10.03
CA LYS A 741 10.33 2.33 8.68
C LYS A 741 9.32 1.83 7.65
N ASN A 742 9.20 2.59 6.55
CA ASN A 742 8.37 2.26 5.38
C ASN A 742 6.92 1.95 5.77
N SER A 743 6.20 2.96 6.21
CA SER A 743 4.78 2.86 6.50
C SER A 743 3.92 2.69 5.25
N TRP A 744 2.69 2.26 5.42
CA TRP A 744 1.64 2.12 4.42
C TRP A 744 1.77 0.94 3.47
N LEU A 745 2.68 0.98 2.49
CA LEU A 745 2.74 -0.02 1.43
C LEU A 745 3.51 -1.26 1.88
N THR A 746 2.80 -2.15 2.54
CA THR A 746 3.35 -3.38 3.10
C THR A 746 2.30 -4.48 3.13
N GLY A 747 2.69 -5.71 2.86
CA GLY A 747 1.83 -6.89 3.03
C GLY A 747 1.39 -7.13 4.48
N THR A 748 2.00 -6.43 5.44
CA THR A 748 1.57 -6.41 6.83
C THR A 748 0.10 -6.05 6.95
N ALA A 749 -0.38 -5.05 6.19
CA ALA A 749 -1.78 -4.61 6.23
C ALA A 749 -2.74 -5.76 5.90
N ALA A 750 -2.53 -6.42 4.76
CA ALA A 750 -3.37 -7.52 4.30
C ALA A 750 -3.32 -8.72 5.25
N TRP A 751 -2.12 -9.17 5.60
CA TRP A 751 -1.96 -10.32 6.48
C TRP A 751 -2.46 -10.09 7.89
N THR A 752 -2.31 -8.88 8.44
CA THR A 752 -2.86 -8.58 9.77
C THR A 752 -4.39 -8.48 9.73
N PHE A 753 -4.98 -8.01 8.60
CA PHE A 753 -6.44 -8.06 8.46
C PHE A 753 -6.95 -9.50 8.33
N VAL A 754 -6.26 -10.35 7.57
CA VAL A 754 -6.56 -11.81 7.52
C VAL A 754 -6.46 -12.43 8.90
N ASP A 755 -5.37 -12.17 9.63
CA ASP A 755 -5.17 -12.65 11.00
C ASP A 755 -6.34 -12.26 11.91
N VAL A 756 -6.60 -10.96 12.04
CA VAL A 756 -7.60 -10.47 12.98
C VAL A 756 -9.03 -10.88 12.59
N SER A 757 -9.39 -10.79 11.31
CA SER A 757 -10.76 -11.06 10.86
C SER A 757 -11.07 -12.55 10.72
N GLN A 758 -10.13 -13.34 10.19
CA GLN A 758 -10.38 -14.73 9.83
C GLN A 758 -9.90 -15.75 10.87
N TYR A 759 -8.94 -15.36 11.73
CA TYR A 759 -8.41 -16.26 12.75
C TYR A 759 -8.71 -15.77 14.17
N LEU A 760 -8.31 -14.56 14.58
CA LEU A 760 -8.58 -14.10 15.94
C LEU A 760 -10.09 -13.93 16.20
N LEU A 761 -10.79 -13.13 15.35
CA LEU A 761 -12.25 -13.04 15.38
C LEU A 761 -12.92 -14.26 14.76
N GLY A 762 -12.17 -15.03 13.98
CA GLY A 762 -12.54 -16.34 13.47
C GLY A 762 -13.67 -16.34 12.44
N VAL A 763 -13.87 -15.27 11.67
CA VAL A 763 -14.93 -15.20 10.65
C VAL A 763 -14.30 -15.35 9.26
N ARG A 764 -14.16 -16.59 8.81
CA ARG A 764 -13.35 -16.96 7.64
C ARG A 764 -14.16 -17.47 6.46
N PRO A 765 -14.08 -16.81 5.28
CA PRO A 765 -14.62 -17.34 4.03
C PRO A 765 -13.98 -18.67 3.64
N THR A 766 -14.81 -19.61 3.22
CA THR A 766 -14.41 -20.90 2.66
C THR A 766 -15.19 -21.18 1.38
N LEU A 767 -14.80 -22.21 0.62
CA LEU A 767 -15.54 -22.59 -0.56
C LEU A 767 -16.97 -23.05 -0.24
N ASP A 768 -17.18 -23.62 0.94
CA ASP A 768 -18.48 -24.13 1.42
C ASP A 768 -19.37 -23.06 2.09
N GLY A 769 -18.79 -21.93 2.52
CA GLY A 769 -19.52 -20.90 3.26
C GLY A 769 -18.63 -20.10 4.21
N LEU A 770 -19.19 -19.64 5.31
CA LEU A 770 -18.50 -18.82 6.29
C LEU A 770 -18.19 -19.66 7.53
N ALA A 771 -16.90 -20.03 7.71
CA ALA A 771 -16.45 -20.72 8.90
C ALA A 771 -16.33 -19.73 10.07
N ILE A 772 -16.84 -20.11 11.25
CA ILE A 772 -16.80 -19.26 12.43
C ILE A 772 -16.11 -20.01 13.58
N GLU A 773 -14.91 -19.55 13.92
CA GLU A 773 -14.07 -20.17 14.92
C GLU A 773 -13.15 -19.13 15.58
N PRO A 774 -13.63 -18.41 16.60
CA PRO A 774 -12.86 -17.38 17.29
C PRO A 774 -11.72 -17.97 18.13
N HIS A 775 -10.56 -17.29 18.11
CA HIS A 775 -9.35 -17.57 18.87
C HIS A 775 -8.92 -16.32 19.65
N LEU A 776 -9.60 -16.04 20.73
CA LEU A 776 -9.45 -14.83 21.52
C LEU A 776 -9.07 -15.13 22.96
N PRO A 777 -8.30 -14.25 23.64
CA PRO A 777 -8.01 -14.35 25.06
C PRO A 777 -9.25 -14.40 25.93
N GLU A 778 -9.13 -14.93 27.15
CA GLU A 778 -10.24 -15.05 28.10
C GLU A 778 -10.94 -13.73 28.42
N ARG A 779 -10.25 -12.58 28.29
CA ARG A 779 -10.84 -11.25 28.55
C ARG A 779 -11.96 -10.84 27.58
N PHE A 780 -12.12 -11.54 26.47
CA PHE A 780 -13.22 -11.34 25.54
C PHE A 780 -14.37 -12.31 25.86
N ASP A 781 -15.31 -11.86 26.70
CA ASP A 781 -16.47 -12.66 27.10
C ASP A 781 -17.55 -12.69 26.05
N GLN A 782 -17.75 -11.54 25.35
CA GLN A 782 -18.76 -11.39 24.30
C GLN A 782 -18.34 -10.33 23.30
N LEU A 783 -18.72 -10.51 22.05
CA LEU A 783 -18.49 -9.57 20.97
C LEU A 783 -19.50 -9.80 19.84
N THR A 784 -19.61 -8.83 18.96
CA THR A 784 -20.46 -8.93 17.76
C THR A 784 -19.61 -8.60 16.52
N VAL A 785 -19.73 -9.42 15.49
CA VAL A 785 -19.15 -9.14 14.16
C VAL A 785 -20.29 -8.99 13.16
N THR A 786 -20.23 -7.94 12.36
CA THR A 786 -21.09 -7.77 11.19
C THR A 786 -20.26 -7.99 9.93
N ARG A 787 -20.73 -8.89 9.06
CA ARG A 787 -20.00 -9.30 7.85
C ARG A 787 -20.96 -9.38 6.66
N VAL A 788 -20.66 -8.63 5.60
CA VAL A 788 -21.34 -8.83 4.31
C VAL A 788 -20.59 -9.90 3.53
N PHE A 789 -21.22 -11.03 3.30
CA PHE A 789 -20.63 -12.16 2.59
C PHE A 789 -21.57 -12.67 1.51
N ARG A 790 -21.10 -12.71 0.26
CA ARG A 790 -21.88 -13.10 -0.93
C ARG A 790 -23.25 -12.40 -1.02
N GLY A 791 -23.27 -11.09 -0.69
CA GLY A 791 -24.48 -10.26 -0.75
C GLY A 791 -25.43 -10.37 0.43
N VAL A 792 -25.12 -11.18 1.45
CA VAL A 792 -25.93 -11.35 2.67
C VAL A 792 -25.19 -10.73 3.85
N THR A 793 -25.93 -10.03 4.72
CA THR A 793 -25.37 -9.47 5.97
C THR A 793 -25.51 -10.48 7.11
N TYR A 794 -24.39 -10.97 7.61
CA TYR A 794 -24.31 -11.84 8.78
C TYR A 794 -24.08 -11.00 10.04
N ARG A 795 -24.98 -11.09 11.02
CA ARG A 795 -24.82 -10.52 12.36
C ARG A 795 -24.43 -11.65 13.30
N ILE A 796 -23.18 -11.68 13.71
CA ILE A 796 -22.56 -12.81 14.41
C ILE A 796 -22.33 -12.40 15.86
N ALA A 797 -23.21 -12.84 16.75
CA ALA A 797 -23.06 -12.66 18.19
C ALA A 797 -22.27 -13.82 18.80
N MET A 798 -21.13 -13.51 19.41
CA MET A 798 -20.23 -14.49 19.99
C MET A 798 -20.20 -14.35 21.50
N LYS A 799 -20.25 -15.47 22.21
CA LYS A 799 -20.22 -15.53 23.68
C LYS A 799 -19.38 -16.69 24.17
N ARG A 800 -18.46 -16.40 25.11
CA ARG A 800 -17.65 -17.42 25.76
C ARG A 800 -18.48 -18.23 26.75
N THR A 801 -18.50 -19.54 26.59
CA THR A 801 -19.21 -20.47 27.48
C THR A 801 -18.40 -21.72 27.78
N GLY A 802 -17.29 -21.94 27.08
CA GLY A 802 -16.51 -23.17 27.14
C GLY A 802 -17.04 -24.30 26.24
N GLU A 803 -18.22 -24.15 25.65
CA GLU A 803 -18.73 -25.05 24.61
C GLU A 803 -18.77 -24.36 23.27
N ARG A 804 -18.30 -25.04 22.22
CA ARG A 804 -18.35 -24.51 20.84
C ARG A 804 -19.63 -24.94 20.15
N THR A 805 -20.51 -23.99 19.84
CA THR A 805 -21.71 -24.21 19.05
C THR A 805 -21.97 -23.05 18.11
N VAL A 806 -22.60 -23.35 16.97
CA VAL A 806 -23.07 -22.33 16.02
C VAL A 806 -24.54 -22.56 15.73
N SER A 807 -25.34 -21.50 15.83
CA SER A 807 -26.76 -21.48 15.47
C SER A 807 -27.02 -20.38 14.43
N VAL A 808 -27.89 -20.67 13.47
CA VAL A 808 -28.30 -19.76 12.40
C VAL A 808 -29.78 -19.53 12.53
N ASP A 809 -30.25 -18.29 12.72
CA ASP A 809 -31.64 -17.93 12.97
C ASP A 809 -32.28 -18.81 14.06
N GLY A 810 -31.53 -19.07 15.14
CA GLY A 810 -31.97 -19.91 16.27
C GLY A 810 -31.86 -21.42 16.05
N ALA A 811 -31.51 -21.90 14.86
CA ALA A 811 -31.34 -23.32 14.56
C ALA A 811 -29.85 -23.72 14.68
N LYS A 812 -29.53 -24.67 15.57
CA LYS A 812 -28.18 -25.21 15.72
C LYS A 812 -27.77 -25.96 14.47
N ILE A 813 -26.55 -25.66 13.96
CA ILE A 813 -25.97 -26.38 12.81
C ILE A 813 -24.92 -27.40 13.27
N GLY A 814 -24.65 -28.38 12.40
CA GLY A 814 -23.57 -29.34 12.61
C GLY A 814 -22.24 -28.74 12.15
N GLY A 815 -21.30 -28.55 13.09
CA GLY A 815 -20.00 -27.94 12.80
C GLY A 815 -19.99 -26.41 12.95
N ASN A 816 -18.99 -25.76 12.32
CA ASN A 816 -18.76 -24.31 12.45
C ASN A 816 -18.85 -23.56 11.12
N VAL A 817 -19.27 -24.22 10.02
CA VAL A 817 -19.42 -23.58 8.72
C VAL A 817 -20.87 -23.25 8.46
N VAL A 818 -21.19 -21.98 8.40
CA VAL A 818 -22.49 -21.47 7.96
C VAL A 818 -22.53 -21.51 6.44
N PRO A 819 -23.42 -22.31 5.81
CA PRO A 819 -23.51 -22.35 4.36
C PRO A 819 -23.79 -20.99 3.76
N ALA A 820 -23.26 -20.73 2.57
CA ALA A 820 -23.61 -19.51 1.85
C ALA A 820 -25.11 -19.50 1.50
N LEU A 821 -25.79 -18.43 1.90
CA LEU A 821 -27.22 -18.25 1.70
C LEU A 821 -27.45 -17.29 0.54
N SER A 822 -28.38 -17.61 -0.36
CA SER A 822 -28.71 -16.78 -1.54
C SER A 822 -30.02 -16.00 -1.38
N ASP A 823 -30.93 -16.44 -0.49
CA ASP A 823 -32.30 -15.96 -0.46
C ASP A 823 -32.60 -15.01 0.72
N ALA A 824 -31.59 -14.76 1.57
CA ALA A 824 -31.71 -13.88 2.73
C ALA A 824 -31.01 -12.54 2.48
N LYS A 825 -31.57 -11.44 3.01
CA LYS A 825 -30.88 -10.14 3.08
C LYS A 825 -29.94 -10.04 4.29
N SER A 826 -30.34 -10.63 5.39
CA SER A 826 -29.57 -10.70 6.63
C SER A 826 -29.88 -11.98 7.38
N VAL A 827 -28.91 -12.40 8.19
CA VAL A 827 -28.96 -13.64 8.99
C VAL A 827 -28.36 -13.35 10.34
N ASP A 828 -29.01 -13.84 11.41
CA ASP A 828 -28.49 -13.78 12.76
C ASP A 828 -27.76 -15.10 13.09
N VAL A 829 -26.51 -14.99 13.50
CA VAL A 829 -25.68 -16.14 13.88
C VAL A 829 -25.27 -16.00 15.34
N GLU A 830 -25.58 -17.02 16.12
CA GLU A 830 -25.16 -17.11 17.51
C GLU A 830 -24.03 -18.13 17.64
N VAL A 831 -22.93 -17.74 18.24
CA VAL A 831 -21.75 -18.55 18.43
C VAL A 831 -21.41 -18.63 19.91
N THR A 832 -21.27 -19.85 20.43
CA THR A 832 -20.62 -20.04 21.73
C THR A 832 -19.24 -20.63 21.52
N PHE A 833 -18.25 -20.23 22.35
CA PHE A 833 -16.86 -20.68 22.24
C PHE A 833 -16.14 -20.71 23.58
#